data_2b18788bc4c80267d49f42d2393934c9
#
_entry.id   2b18788bc4c80267d49f42d2393934c9
#
_cell.length_a   1.000
_cell.length_b   1.000
_cell.length_c   1.000
_cell.angle_alpha   90.00
_cell.angle_beta   90.00
_cell.angle_gamma   90.00
#
_symmetry.space_group_name_H-M   'P 1'
#
loop_
_entity.id
_entity.type
_entity.pdbx_description
1 polymer ?
#
loop_
_entity_poly.entity_id
_entity_poly.type
_entity_poly.pdbx_seq_one_letter_code
_entity_poly.pdbx_strand_id
1 'polypeptide(L)'
;MKKTIITLALMLGNILTGWCDRSLNILPAPQKIVMGEGTFVVKKGLAIVSTDANDFSANFLQDKLEEVFDFPITLTRQSVNEGFIRFETDKSLPEEGYRLDVTAKGITIVSATPAGKYYGVQTLLQLFPSEVYSGEHLRLKEYPMEIVTVEDAPRFGYRGFMLDVSRTFFELDYLKRYIDWMSFHKLNKLHLHLTDDNGWRIEIKKYPELTRKGAWRGKNELIPPTYLSGSERYGGYYTQKEMKELITYAQQRNVMIIPEFDLPGHALSSTAVFGNVTCGTHTDKPSACGEFDNVWCVGKESNYRIIEDIIKELADLFPSPYINIGGDEVVFDYWAQCDECQALMKKEGYKDVEELHGHFVRRMEDIIVKHGKVMMGWDDIQDHGGLRPSSTVVAWRSQKKGLESIKKGQPTVMKIGEYLYLDMKYTPAERGHSWAAIIPLERIYSYEPYQDLQLTPEEEKLLIGVQAGLWTELMQFPPRFAEYQIFPRLCALAEIGWSAKEKKNYADFYGRMVNKHYDRLYAMGIAFRVEPPKVVYEDAQLKVTPPYPSAVVRYTLDGTEPTATSNVCHGTIITDAPEKFRFSTFFNRNLKSIAVGAENVELHRYLTPEVSVETDIELLANNKLETITTYNFNRMIRSKTRVKAGQTLTYTFKEPVACKTIHVPTGYAALPFYGVSDGYVEYSYDGVNFIKGEDFYRYHAYIRNPEAPVKAVRIVITD
;
A
#
# COMPACT_ATOMS: atom_id res chain seq x y z
N MET A 1 38.95 40.80 62.77
CA MET A 1 39.75 40.58 61.55
C MET A 1 39.53 39.15 61.09
N LYS A 2 38.68 38.94 60.14
CA LYS A 2 38.48 37.64 59.47
C LYS A 2 38.70 37.86 57.96
N LYS A 3 39.72 37.28 57.40
CA LYS A 3 40.03 37.28 55.99
C LYS A 3 39.15 36.28 55.27
N THR A 4 38.33 36.78 54.33
CA THR A 4 37.54 35.97 53.41
C THR A 4 38.41 35.67 52.17
N ILE A 5 38.70 34.40 51.97
CA ILE A 5 39.35 33.91 50.73
C ILE A 5 38.26 33.65 49.72
N ILE A 6 38.33 34.41 48.61
CA ILE A 6 37.47 34.17 47.43
C ILE A 6 38.23 33.19 46.53
N THR A 7 37.70 31.97 46.43
CA THR A 7 38.18 30.95 45.51
C THR A 7 37.51 31.18 44.14
N LEU A 8 38.28 31.61 43.16
CA LEU A 8 37.81 31.78 41.77
C LEU A 8 37.82 30.37 41.10
N ALA A 9 36.64 29.78 40.93
CA ALA A 9 36.50 28.56 40.16
C ALA A 9 36.51 28.90 38.67
N LEU A 10 37.58 28.58 37.97
CA LEU A 10 37.67 28.55 36.51
C LEU A 10 36.77 27.42 36.01
N MET A 11 35.58 27.77 35.52
CA MET A 11 34.79 26.88 34.65
C MET A 11 35.47 26.82 33.29
N LEU A 12 36.21 25.76 33.03
CA LEU A 12 36.57 25.34 31.68
C LEU A 12 35.24 24.92 30.99
N GLY A 13 34.70 25.85 30.23
CA GLY A 13 33.63 25.53 29.28
C GLY A 13 34.16 24.58 28.21
N ASN A 14 33.81 23.31 28.30
CA ASN A 14 33.88 22.40 27.15
C ASN A 14 33.01 23.00 26.07
N ILE A 15 33.60 23.65 25.10
CA ILE A 15 32.97 23.92 23.80
C ILE A 15 32.87 22.54 23.15
N LEU A 16 31.77 21.86 23.40
CA LEU A 16 31.26 20.81 22.52
C LEU A 16 31.00 21.52 21.20
N THR A 17 31.97 21.53 20.30
CA THR A 17 31.71 21.70 18.88
C THR A 17 30.80 20.55 18.50
N GLY A 18 29.51 20.80 18.52
CA GLY A 18 28.51 19.93 17.91
C GLY A 18 28.94 19.77 16.45
N TRP A 19 29.50 18.62 16.13
CA TRP A 19 29.52 18.18 14.75
C TRP A 19 28.07 18.08 14.35
N CYS A 20 27.58 19.08 13.63
CA CYS A 20 26.34 19.00 12.87
C CYS A 20 26.61 17.85 11.89
N ASP A 21 26.03 16.70 12.16
CA ASP A 21 26.11 15.56 11.27
C ASP A 21 25.50 16.01 9.94
N ARG A 22 26.35 16.28 8.94
CA ARG A 22 25.94 16.72 7.59
C ARG A 22 25.38 15.54 6.84
N SER A 23 24.29 14.98 7.35
CA SER A 23 23.58 13.90 6.67
C SER A 23 22.86 14.49 5.47
N LEU A 24 23.11 13.94 4.29
CA LEU A 24 22.45 14.38 3.05
C LEU A 24 20.96 13.97 2.99
N ASN A 25 20.47 13.28 3.99
CA ASN A 25 19.09 12.78 4.07
C ASN A 25 18.61 12.03 2.78
N ILE A 26 19.52 11.24 2.18
CA ILE A 26 19.22 10.41 1.01
C ILE A 26 18.46 9.16 1.47
N LEU A 27 17.43 8.79 0.74
CA LEU A 27 16.63 7.59 0.99
C LEU A 27 16.35 6.86 -0.33
N PRO A 28 16.61 5.53 -0.41
CA PRO A 28 17.26 4.66 0.58
C PRO A 28 18.70 5.08 0.89
N ALA A 29 19.17 4.70 2.10
CA ALA A 29 20.53 5.02 2.52
C ALA A 29 21.57 4.39 1.57
N PRO A 30 22.51 5.18 1.00
CA PRO A 30 23.53 4.65 0.15
C PRO A 30 24.56 3.79 0.92
N GLN A 31 25.29 2.94 0.19
CA GLN A 31 26.34 2.12 0.78
C GLN A 31 27.48 2.97 1.35
N LYS A 32 27.85 4.06 0.67
CA LYS A 32 28.93 4.92 1.14
C LYS A 32 28.72 6.38 0.71
N ILE A 33 28.94 7.30 1.64
CA ILE A 33 28.96 8.73 1.41
C ILE A 33 30.28 9.28 1.94
N VAL A 34 30.94 10.08 1.12
CA VAL A 34 32.17 10.80 1.51
C VAL A 34 31.96 12.29 1.22
N MET A 35 31.85 13.09 2.28
CA MET A 35 31.70 14.54 2.16
C MET A 35 33.06 15.16 1.81
N GLY A 36 33.07 16.10 0.86
CA GLY A 36 34.21 16.92 0.51
C GLY A 36 34.10 18.32 1.12
N GLU A 37 35.08 19.16 0.84
CA GLU A 37 35.08 20.56 1.26
C GLU A 37 34.62 21.49 0.12
N GLY A 38 33.81 22.49 0.43
CA GLY A 38 33.32 23.47 -0.52
C GLY A 38 31.96 23.10 -1.15
N THR A 39 31.59 23.84 -2.18
CA THR A 39 30.30 23.69 -2.89
C THR A 39 30.48 23.77 -4.39
N PHE A 40 29.63 23.08 -5.12
CA PHE A 40 29.41 23.27 -6.55
C PHE A 40 28.14 24.12 -6.73
N VAL A 41 28.22 25.19 -7.50
CA VAL A 41 27.04 26.03 -7.74
C VAL A 41 26.45 25.71 -9.11
N VAL A 42 25.25 25.11 -9.09
CA VAL A 42 24.40 24.97 -10.28
C VAL A 42 23.86 26.34 -10.66
N LYS A 43 24.17 26.82 -11.87
CA LYS A 43 23.81 28.15 -12.39
C LYS A 43 23.71 28.17 -13.88
N LYS A 44 23.30 29.29 -14.46
CA LYS A 44 23.19 29.48 -15.92
C LYS A 44 24.48 29.07 -16.62
N GLY A 45 24.33 28.25 -17.69
CA GLY A 45 25.43 27.66 -18.42
C GLY A 45 25.71 26.19 -18.03
N LEU A 46 24.93 25.63 -17.11
CA LEU A 46 24.98 24.18 -16.83
C LEU A 46 24.66 23.38 -18.10
N ALA A 47 25.48 22.38 -18.38
CA ALA A 47 25.26 21.45 -19.48
C ALA A 47 25.17 20.00 -19.00
N ILE A 48 24.22 19.24 -19.52
CA ILE A 48 24.17 17.78 -19.38
C ILE A 48 24.90 17.19 -20.59
N VAL A 49 25.94 16.40 -20.32
CA VAL A 49 26.75 15.76 -21.35
C VAL A 49 26.37 14.29 -21.47
N SER A 50 25.74 13.94 -22.59
CA SER A 50 25.41 12.55 -22.92
C SER A 50 25.83 12.25 -24.38
N THR A 51 26.41 11.09 -24.61
CA THR A 51 26.81 10.62 -25.94
C THR A 51 25.62 10.18 -26.83
N ASP A 52 24.49 9.88 -26.20
CA ASP A 52 23.24 9.48 -26.83
C ASP A 52 22.15 10.56 -26.65
N ALA A 53 21.63 11.10 -27.72
CA ALA A 53 20.55 12.09 -27.69
C ALA A 53 19.22 11.52 -27.18
N ASN A 54 19.04 10.19 -27.27
CA ASN A 54 17.85 9.48 -26.77
C ASN A 54 18.04 8.89 -25.36
N ASP A 55 19.09 9.30 -24.66
CA ASP A 55 19.35 8.86 -23.29
C ASP A 55 18.20 9.31 -22.37
N PHE A 56 17.36 8.37 -21.98
CA PHE A 56 16.20 8.67 -21.11
C PHE A 56 16.63 9.35 -19.80
N SER A 57 17.72 8.89 -19.17
CA SER A 57 18.20 9.47 -17.90
C SER A 57 18.64 10.92 -18.06
N ALA A 58 19.29 11.26 -19.17
CA ALA A 58 19.73 12.61 -19.46
C ALA A 58 18.55 13.55 -19.75
N ASN A 59 17.60 13.10 -20.59
CA ASN A 59 16.38 13.86 -20.89
C ASN A 59 15.52 14.04 -19.64
N PHE A 60 15.29 12.98 -18.86
CA PHE A 60 14.54 13.05 -17.60
C PHE A 60 15.16 14.04 -16.62
N LEU A 61 16.49 14.04 -16.49
CA LEU A 61 17.20 15.00 -15.63
C LEU A 61 17.06 16.42 -16.17
N GLN A 62 17.17 16.62 -17.48
CA GLN A 62 16.99 17.92 -18.12
C GLN A 62 15.61 18.49 -17.79
N ASP A 63 14.55 17.72 -18.06
CA ASP A 63 13.17 18.13 -17.81
C ASP A 63 12.97 18.54 -16.33
N LYS A 64 13.50 17.73 -15.39
CA LYS A 64 13.39 18.02 -13.96
C LYS A 64 14.15 19.28 -13.54
N LEU A 65 15.31 19.53 -14.09
CA LEU A 65 16.09 20.75 -13.78
C LEU A 65 15.50 22.00 -14.41
N GLU A 66 14.89 21.90 -15.61
CA GLU A 66 14.18 23.02 -16.25
C GLU A 66 12.90 23.43 -15.47
N GLU A 67 12.27 22.52 -14.73
CA GLU A 67 11.21 22.87 -13.77
C GLU A 67 11.74 23.69 -12.58
N VAL A 68 13.01 23.50 -12.20
CA VAL A 68 13.62 24.14 -11.02
C VAL A 68 14.25 25.50 -11.32
N PHE A 69 14.93 25.63 -12.47
CA PHE A 69 15.74 26.79 -12.81
C PHE A 69 15.05 27.73 -13.80
N ASP A 70 15.40 29.03 -13.76
CA ASP A 70 14.88 30.06 -14.67
C ASP A 70 15.70 30.17 -15.98
N PHE A 71 16.58 29.20 -16.22
CA PHE A 71 17.44 29.16 -17.41
C PHE A 71 17.39 27.77 -18.07
N PRO A 72 17.60 27.71 -19.40
CA PRO A 72 17.62 26.44 -20.10
C PRO A 72 18.83 25.58 -19.70
N ILE A 73 18.62 24.29 -19.64
CA ILE A 73 19.67 23.29 -19.41
C ILE A 73 20.08 22.71 -20.77
N THR A 74 21.35 22.87 -21.13
CA THR A 74 21.83 22.41 -22.46
C THR A 74 22.14 20.91 -22.42
N LEU A 75 21.46 20.13 -23.26
CA LEU A 75 21.87 18.73 -23.53
C LEU A 75 22.87 18.73 -24.69
N THR A 76 24.08 18.19 -24.50
CA THR A 76 25.18 18.23 -25.47
C THR A 76 25.98 16.93 -25.53
N ARG A 77 26.57 16.66 -26.72
CA ARG A 77 27.56 15.58 -26.89
C ARG A 77 29.01 16.07 -26.71
N GLN A 78 29.20 17.38 -26.67
CA GLN A 78 30.54 17.96 -26.55
C GLN A 78 30.99 17.94 -25.09
N SER A 79 32.29 17.65 -24.89
CA SER A 79 32.89 17.72 -23.58
C SER A 79 32.89 19.15 -23.05
N VAL A 80 32.48 19.32 -21.80
CA VAL A 80 32.47 20.60 -21.06
C VAL A 80 33.38 20.44 -19.86
N ASN A 81 34.27 21.42 -19.62
CA ASN A 81 35.30 21.36 -18.58
C ASN A 81 34.80 21.80 -17.20
N GLU A 82 33.81 22.69 -17.15
CA GLU A 82 33.20 23.20 -15.90
C GLU A 82 31.71 23.45 -16.12
N GLY A 83 30.91 23.36 -15.06
CA GLY A 83 29.45 23.54 -15.14
C GLY A 83 28.76 22.40 -15.90
N PHE A 84 29.12 21.17 -15.63
CA PHE A 84 28.57 19.99 -16.30
C PHE A 84 27.91 19.01 -15.34
N ILE A 85 26.96 18.23 -15.88
CA ILE A 85 26.56 16.94 -15.37
C ILE A 85 26.85 15.93 -16.48
N ARG A 86 27.70 14.93 -16.24
CA ARG A 86 28.06 13.95 -17.25
C ARG A 86 27.85 12.52 -16.78
N PHE A 87 27.72 11.63 -17.75
CA PHE A 87 27.58 10.21 -17.54
C PHE A 87 28.81 9.48 -18.08
N GLU A 88 29.38 8.60 -17.26
CA GLU A 88 30.52 7.77 -17.62
C GLU A 88 30.17 6.29 -17.41
N THR A 89 30.85 5.41 -18.16
CA THR A 89 30.62 3.96 -18.06
C THR A 89 31.83 3.28 -17.43
N ASP A 90 31.55 2.53 -16.35
CA ASP A 90 32.51 1.61 -15.74
C ASP A 90 31.88 0.23 -15.59
N LYS A 91 32.33 -0.72 -16.42
CA LYS A 91 31.81 -2.10 -16.44
C LYS A 91 32.16 -2.94 -15.22
N SER A 92 33.02 -2.44 -14.32
CA SER A 92 33.35 -3.11 -13.08
C SER A 92 32.32 -2.90 -11.97
N LEU A 93 31.43 -1.90 -12.13
CA LEU A 93 30.34 -1.64 -11.16
C LEU A 93 29.24 -2.69 -11.29
N PRO A 94 28.49 -2.96 -10.20
CA PRO A 94 27.30 -3.80 -10.25
C PRO A 94 26.27 -3.30 -11.26
N GLU A 95 25.42 -4.19 -11.78
CA GLU A 95 24.44 -3.88 -12.82
C GLU A 95 23.56 -2.67 -12.49
N GLU A 96 23.03 -2.59 -11.27
CA GLU A 96 22.23 -1.45 -10.79
C GLU A 96 23.03 -0.47 -9.91
N GLY A 97 24.35 -0.67 -9.80
CA GLY A 97 25.25 0.18 -9.02
C GLY A 97 25.67 1.45 -9.75
N TYR A 98 26.05 2.46 -8.97
CA TYR A 98 26.57 3.73 -9.51
C TYR A 98 27.54 4.39 -8.51
N ARG A 99 28.34 5.31 -9.06
CA ARG A 99 29.07 6.32 -8.28
C ARG A 99 28.65 7.71 -8.77
N LEU A 100 28.29 8.57 -7.82
CA LEU A 100 27.95 9.97 -8.04
C LEU A 100 29.02 10.85 -7.40
N ASP A 101 29.75 11.61 -8.19
CA ASP A 101 30.77 12.55 -7.76
C ASP A 101 30.31 13.98 -8.01
N VAL A 102 30.09 14.76 -6.96
CA VAL A 102 29.92 16.22 -7.02
C VAL A 102 31.26 16.85 -6.68
N THR A 103 31.85 17.61 -7.62
CA THR A 103 33.13 18.28 -7.48
C THR A 103 32.96 19.78 -7.70
N ALA A 104 33.98 20.59 -7.41
CA ALA A 104 33.94 22.03 -7.67
C ALA A 104 33.72 22.40 -9.15
N LYS A 105 34.00 21.48 -10.09
CA LYS A 105 33.88 21.71 -11.54
C LYS A 105 32.56 21.23 -12.14
N GLY A 106 31.91 20.24 -11.53
CA GLY A 106 30.69 19.62 -12.05
C GLY A 106 30.39 18.29 -11.39
N ILE A 107 29.42 17.61 -11.95
CA ILE A 107 28.87 16.37 -11.45
C ILE A 107 29.13 15.23 -12.43
N THR A 108 29.57 14.08 -11.93
CA THR A 108 29.77 12.86 -12.75
C THR A 108 28.98 11.71 -12.15
N ILE A 109 28.18 11.03 -12.95
CA ILE A 109 27.50 9.77 -12.61
C ILE A 109 28.17 8.66 -13.41
N VAL A 110 28.77 7.70 -12.70
CA VAL A 110 29.46 6.54 -13.28
C VAL A 110 28.61 5.30 -13.01
N SER A 111 28.36 4.49 -14.04
CA SER A 111 27.54 3.26 -13.91
C SER A 111 27.93 2.23 -14.97
N ALA A 112 27.63 0.95 -14.73
CA ALA A 112 27.85 -0.11 -15.73
C ALA A 112 26.71 -0.19 -16.76
N THR A 113 25.48 0.21 -16.39
CA THR A 113 24.26 0.03 -17.17
C THR A 113 23.36 1.28 -17.15
N PRO A 114 22.35 1.36 -18.04
CA PRO A 114 21.32 2.39 -17.96
C PRO A 114 20.56 2.42 -16.63
N ALA A 115 20.35 1.26 -15.98
CA ALA A 115 19.68 1.16 -14.70
C ALA A 115 20.49 1.86 -13.59
N GLY A 116 21.77 1.55 -13.46
CA GLY A 116 22.64 2.22 -12.48
C GLY A 116 22.74 3.73 -12.75
N LYS A 117 22.81 4.16 -14.03
CA LYS A 117 22.77 5.57 -14.43
C LYS A 117 21.51 6.26 -13.89
N TYR A 118 20.35 5.67 -14.13
CA TYR A 118 19.08 6.24 -13.72
C TYR A 118 18.95 6.34 -12.18
N TYR A 119 19.41 5.33 -11.44
CA TYR A 119 19.44 5.41 -9.97
C TYR A 119 20.41 6.45 -9.45
N GLY A 120 21.53 6.68 -10.14
CA GLY A 120 22.42 7.80 -9.87
C GLY A 120 21.72 9.15 -10.07
N VAL A 121 20.90 9.30 -11.12
CA VAL A 121 20.06 10.49 -11.34
C VAL A 121 19.04 10.67 -10.22
N GLN A 122 18.37 9.59 -9.80
CA GLN A 122 17.41 9.66 -8.67
C GLN A 122 18.10 10.14 -7.38
N THR A 123 19.32 9.70 -7.13
CA THR A 123 20.10 10.16 -5.98
C THR A 123 20.56 11.61 -6.14
N LEU A 124 20.99 12.02 -7.33
CA LEU A 124 21.34 13.41 -7.61
C LEU A 124 20.14 14.35 -7.36
N LEU A 125 18.95 13.98 -7.82
CA LEU A 125 17.73 14.77 -7.60
C LEU A 125 17.39 14.93 -6.12
N GLN A 126 17.75 13.98 -5.26
CA GLN A 126 17.57 14.13 -3.80
C GLN A 126 18.51 15.17 -3.16
N LEU A 127 19.56 15.59 -3.85
CA LEU A 127 20.46 16.66 -3.40
C LEU A 127 19.92 18.06 -3.70
N PHE A 128 18.89 18.17 -4.56
CA PHE A 128 18.18 19.41 -4.87
C PHE A 128 17.07 19.71 -3.83
N PRO A 129 16.45 20.91 -3.88
CA PRO A 129 15.27 21.23 -3.07
C PRO A 129 14.16 20.21 -3.29
N SER A 130 13.34 19.95 -2.27
CA SER A 130 12.25 18.97 -2.37
C SER A 130 11.24 19.31 -3.46
N GLU A 131 11.10 20.59 -3.77
CA GLU A 131 10.19 21.14 -4.77
C GLU A 131 10.54 20.70 -6.21
N VAL A 132 11.73 20.13 -6.47
CA VAL A 132 12.07 19.50 -7.77
C VAL A 132 11.08 18.39 -8.15
N TYR A 133 10.35 17.89 -7.18
CA TYR A 133 9.33 16.86 -7.39
C TYR A 133 7.90 17.40 -7.50
N SER A 134 7.69 18.74 -7.34
CA SER A 134 6.35 19.31 -7.31
C SER A 134 5.73 19.53 -8.71
N GLY A 135 6.55 19.57 -9.74
CA GLY A 135 6.15 20.01 -11.08
C GLY A 135 5.90 21.52 -11.16
N GLU A 136 6.23 22.29 -10.11
CA GLU A 136 6.13 23.75 -10.09
C GLU A 136 7.44 24.39 -10.54
N HIS A 137 7.35 25.46 -11.33
CA HIS A 137 8.53 26.22 -11.75
C HIS A 137 9.05 27.10 -10.62
N LEU A 138 10.14 26.67 -9.97
CA LEU A 138 10.75 27.40 -8.84
C LEU A 138 11.49 28.65 -9.25
N ARG A 139 11.96 28.73 -10.49
CA ARG A 139 12.71 29.86 -11.09
C ARG A 139 13.95 30.24 -10.28
N LEU A 140 14.69 29.26 -9.80
CA LEU A 140 15.97 29.49 -9.13
C LEU A 140 17.00 30.00 -10.15
N LYS A 141 17.80 31.00 -9.75
CA LYS A 141 18.92 31.50 -10.56
C LYS A 141 20.20 30.69 -10.35
N GLU A 142 20.34 30.12 -9.17
CA GLU A 142 21.47 29.29 -8.78
C GLU A 142 21.08 28.39 -7.59
N TYR A 143 21.83 27.30 -7.40
CA TYR A 143 21.70 26.42 -6.26
C TYR A 143 23.07 25.87 -5.84
N PRO A 144 23.55 26.15 -4.59
CA PRO A 144 24.75 25.57 -4.06
C PRO A 144 24.53 24.12 -3.63
N MET A 145 25.37 23.22 -4.08
CA MET A 145 25.35 21.79 -3.76
C MET A 145 26.67 21.41 -3.08
N GLU A 146 26.60 20.63 -2.01
CA GLU A 146 27.76 20.17 -1.29
C GLU A 146 28.64 19.25 -2.16
N ILE A 147 29.96 19.37 -2.05
CA ILE A 147 30.89 18.42 -2.69
C ILE A 147 30.80 17.10 -1.95
N VAL A 148 30.49 16.03 -2.70
CA VAL A 148 30.25 14.70 -2.14
C VAL A 148 30.51 13.61 -3.17
N THR A 149 31.01 12.48 -2.71
CA THR A 149 31.01 11.21 -3.46
C THR A 149 30.03 10.24 -2.80
N VAL A 150 29.14 9.67 -3.62
CA VAL A 150 28.19 8.60 -3.22
C VAL A 150 28.51 7.35 -4.04
N GLU A 151 28.82 6.25 -3.38
CA GLU A 151 28.94 4.93 -3.98
C GLU A 151 27.77 4.08 -3.50
N ASP A 152 27.05 3.45 -4.44
CA ASP A 152 25.81 2.79 -4.08
C ASP A 152 25.45 1.64 -5.03
N ALA A 153 24.78 0.62 -4.48
CA ALA A 153 24.24 -0.52 -5.21
C ALA A 153 23.19 -1.24 -4.35
N PRO A 154 22.22 -1.93 -4.94
CA PRO A 154 21.18 -2.61 -4.18
C PRO A 154 21.68 -3.85 -3.45
N ARG A 155 21.04 -4.14 -2.30
CA ARG A 155 21.19 -5.38 -1.56
C ARG A 155 20.54 -6.57 -2.27
N PHE A 156 19.33 -6.37 -2.81
CA PHE A 156 18.57 -7.39 -3.51
C PHE A 156 18.26 -6.99 -4.95
N GLY A 157 18.28 -7.96 -5.87
CA GLY A 157 17.88 -7.78 -7.27
C GLY A 157 16.37 -7.63 -7.46
N TYR A 158 15.55 -8.20 -6.55
CA TYR A 158 14.10 -8.06 -6.57
C TYR A 158 13.64 -7.17 -5.41
N ARG A 159 13.08 -6.01 -5.74
CA ARG A 159 12.56 -5.03 -4.78
C ARG A 159 11.16 -4.64 -5.22
N GLY A 160 10.17 -5.37 -4.69
CA GLY A 160 8.82 -5.39 -5.23
C GLY A 160 7.81 -4.57 -4.45
N PHE A 161 6.80 -4.11 -5.18
CA PHE A 161 5.53 -3.66 -4.62
C PHE A 161 4.40 -4.32 -5.40
N MET A 162 3.46 -4.98 -4.70
CA MET A 162 2.26 -5.54 -5.28
C MET A 162 1.08 -4.59 -5.07
N LEU A 163 0.32 -4.36 -6.12
CA LEU A 163 -0.92 -3.59 -6.08
C LEU A 163 -2.09 -4.44 -6.56
N ASP A 164 -3.07 -4.61 -5.70
CA ASP A 164 -4.36 -5.20 -6.06
C ASP A 164 -5.20 -4.16 -6.80
N VAL A 165 -5.40 -4.41 -8.10
CA VAL A 165 -6.26 -3.59 -8.97
C VAL A 165 -7.61 -4.26 -9.23
N SER A 166 -7.82 -5.46 -8.69
CA SER A 166 -9.06 -6.22 -8.82
C SER A 166 -10.14 -5.72 -7.85
N ARG A 167 -9.85 -5.67 -6.54
CA ARG A 167 -10.82 -5.21 -5.55
C ARG A 167 -11.11 -3.73 -5.71
N THR A 168 -10.08 -2.92 -5.98
CA THR A 168 -10.23 -1.50 -6.32
C THR A 168 -9.58 -1.22 -7.66
N PHE A 169 -10.34 -0.70 -8.63
CA PHE A 169 -9.80 -0.29 -9.93
C PHE A 169 -9.10 1.06 -9.80
N PHE A 170 -7.90 1.16 -10.36
CA PHE A 170 -7.13 2.39 -10.45
C PHE A 170 -6.95 2.79 -11.92
N GLU A 171 -7.17 4.06 -12.22
CA GLU A 171 -6.96 4.59 -13.55
C GLU A 171 -5.49 4.52 -13.98
N LEU A 172 -5.23 4.42 -15.29
CA LEU A 172 -3.88 4.25 -15.83
C LEU A 172 -2.89 5.32 -15.36
N ASP A 173 -3.33 6.59 -15.32
CA ASP A 173 -2.48 7.69 -14.87
C ASP A 173 -2.11 7.59 -13.38
N TYR A 174 -2.98 6.96 -12.58
CA TYR A 174 -2.65 6.70 -11.19
C TYR A 174 -1.61 5.59 -11.06
N LEU A 175 -1.64 4.57 -11.93
CA LEU A 175 -0.59 3.54 -11.98
C LEU A 175 0.76 4.12 -12.41
N LYS A 176 0.79 5.09 -13.34
CA LYS A 176 2.01 5.81 -13.69
C LYS A 176 2.61 6.54 -12.49
N ARG A 177 1.78 7.15 -11.65
CA ARG A 177 2.26 7.77 -10.39
C ARG A 177 2.88 6.74 -9.44
N TYR A 178 2.29 5.54 -9.31
CA TYR A 178 2.92 4.45 -8.52
C TYR A 178 4.29 4.07 -9.06
N ILE A 179 4.42 3.98 -10.37
CA ILE A 179 5.71 3.68 -11.02
C ILE A 179 6.73 4.78 -10.72
N ASP A 180 6.35 6.06 -10.78
CA ASP A 180 7.22 7.17 -10.40
C ASP A 180 7.66 7.08 -8.93
N TRP A 181 6.74 6.81 -8.02
CA TRP A 181 7.06 6.65 -6.59
C TRP A 181 7.97 5.45 -6.31
N MET A 182 7.72 4.32 -6.97
CA MET A 182 8.57 3.13 -6.89
C MET A 182 9.97 3.44 -7.39
N SER A 183 10.06 4.03 -8.56
CA SER A 183 11.30 4.38 -9.22
C SER A 183 12.16 5.36 -8.39
N PHE A 184 11.53 6.39 -7.82
CA PHE A 184 12.17 7.31 -6.90
C PHE A 184 12.79 6.59 -5.67
N HIS A 185 12.08 5.61 -5.15
CA HIS A 185 12.52 4.78 -4.01
C HIS A 185 13.38 3.59 -4.44
N LYS A 186 13.79 3.51 -5.71
CA LYS A 186 14.63 2.43 -6.27
C LYS A 186 14.01 1.03 -6.16
N LEU A 187 12.67 0.94 -6.10
CA LEU A 187 11.93 -0.31 -6.26
C LEU A 187 11.78 -0.62 -7.74
N ASN A 188 11.91 -1.90 -8.13
CA ASN A 188 12.05 -2.28 -9.54
C ASN A 188 11.08 -3.36 -10.04
N LYS A 189 10.14 -3.82 -9.21
CA LYS A 189 9.13 -4.82 -9.61
C LYS A 189 7.75 -4.35 -9.16
N LEU A 190 6.88 -4.00 -10.12
CA LEU A 190 5.46 -3.77 -9.88
C LEU A 190 4.70 -5.05 -10.20
N HIS A 191 4.24 -5.72 -9.18
CA HIS A 191 3.39 -6.90 -9.30
C HIS A 191 1.93 -6.41 -9.33
N LEU A 192 1.24 -6.60 -10.46
CA LEU A 192 -0.16 -6.25 -10.63
C LEU A 192 -1.04 -7.49 -10.43
N HIS A 193 -1.83 -7.48 -9.37
CA HIS A 193 -2.88 -8.46 -9.11
C HIS A 193 -4.10 -8.06 -9.96
N LEU A 194 -4.13 -8.61 -11.21
CA LEU A 194 -5.04 -8.19 -12.27
C LEU A 194 -6.42 -8.83 -12.21
N THR A 195 -6.55 -9.96 -11.52
CA THR A 195 -7.80 -10.74 -11.48
C THR A 195 -8.01 -11.31 -10.09
N ASP A 196 -9.26 -11.28 -9.65
CA ASP A 196 -9.74 -11.86 -8.41
C ASP A 196 -11.27 -12.02 -8.50
N ASP A 197 -11.94 -12.45 -7.44
CA ASP A 197 -13.39 -12.59 -7.36
C ASP A 197 -14.14 -11.32 -7.80
N ASN A 198 -13.58 -10.15 -7.52
CA ASN A 198 -14.29 -8.87 -7.59
C ASN A 198 -14.03 -8.08 -8.88
N GLY A 199 -13.21 -8.60 -9.78
CA GLY A 199 -13.00 -7.97 -11.08
C GLY A 199 -11.85 -8.53 -11.90
N TRP A 200 -12.07 -8.56 -13.20
CA TRP A 200 -11.09 -8.91 -14.23
C TRP A 200 -10.55 -7.63 -14.89
N ARG A 201 -9.26 -7.35 -14.82
CA ARG A 201 -8.72 -6.02 -15.15
C ARG A 201 -7.89 -5.93 -16.42
N ILE A 202 -7.69 -7.02 -17.16
CA ILE A 202 -6.87 -7.03 -18.37
C ILE A 202 -7.65 -7.54 -19.58
N GLU A 203 -7.54 -6.84 -20.72
CA GLU A 203 -8.14 -7.27 -21.98
C GLU A 203 -7.50 -8.57 -22.49
N ILE A 204 -8.34 -9.58 -22.73
CA ILE A 204 -8.00 -10.81 -23.45
C ILE A 204 -8.83 -10.83 -24.73
N LYS A 205 -8.19 -10.62 -25.88
CA LYS A 205 -8.87 -10.43 -27.16
C LYS A 205 -9.67 -11.66 -27.58
N LYS A 206 -9.18 -12.85 -27.24
CA LYS A 206 -9.88 -14.10 -27.51
C LYS A 206 -11.14 -14.26 -26.67
N TYR A 207 -11.18 -13.66 -25.49
CA TYR A 207 -12.29 -13.74 -24.55
C TYR A 207 -12.77 -12.36 -24.08
N PRO A 208 -13.38 -11.56 -24.98
CA PRO A 208 -13.74 -10.16 -24.70
C PRO A 208 -14.81 -10.04 -23.59
N GLU A 209 -15.57 -11.10 -23.31
CA GLU A 209 -16.55 -11.12 -22.22
C GLU A 209 -15.89 -10.95 -20.84
N LEU A 210 -14.63 -11.35 -20.66
CA LEU A 210 -13.91 -11.17 -19.42
C LEU A 210 -13.84 -9.69 -18.99
N THR A 211 -13.64 -8.77 -19.94
CA THR A 211 -13.64 -7.34 -19.66
C THR A 211 -15.02 -6.70 -19.81
N ARG A 212 -15.86 -7.21 -20.72
CA ARG A 212 -17.20 -6.67 -20.91
C ARG A 212 -18.11 -6.93 -19.70
N LYS A 213 -17.98 -8.09 -19.05
CA LYS A 213 -18.80 -8.53 -17.91
C LYS A 213 -17.96 -8.71 -16.63
N GLY A 214 -16.86 -9.46 -16.68
CA GLY A 214 -16.04 -9.81 -15.52
C GLY A 214 -15.28 -8.62 -14.91
N ALA A 215 -15.16 -7.49 -15.62
CA ALA A 215 -14.55 -6.28 -15.08
C ALA A 215 -15.50 -5.44 -14.19
N TRP A 216 -16.78 -5.81 -14.12
CA TRP A 216 -17.80 -4.97 -13.51
C TRP A 216 -18.58 -5.72 -12.45
N ARG A 217 -18.83 -5.07 -11.33
CA ARG A 217 -19.69 -5.55 -10.25
C ARG A 217 -20.76 -4.53 -9.91
N GLY A 218 -21.91 -5.00 -9.38
CA GLY A 218 -23.03 -4.14 -9.03
C GLY A 218 -24.33 -4.93 -8.96
N LYS A 219 -25.44 -4.28 -8.57
CA LYS A 219 -26.74 -4.94 -8.40
C LYS A 219 -27.23 -5.67 -9.66
N ASN A 220 -26.95 -5.11 -10.85
CA ASN A 220 -27.40 -5.65 -12.13
C ASN A 220 -26.26 -6.22 -12.97
N GLU A 221 -25.09 -6.42 -12.37
CA GLU A 221 -23.93 -7.00 -13.02
C GLU A 221 -23.82 -8.50 -12.70
N LEU A 222 -23.00 -9.20 -13.48
CA LEU A 222 -22.74 -10.63 -13.29
C LEU A 222 -22.03 -10.92 -11.94
N ILE A 223 -21.17 -10.00 -11.51
CA ILE A 223 -20.51 -10.03 -10.21
C ILE A 223 -21.33 -9.16 -9.24
N PRO A 224 -21.73 -9.71 -8.08
CA PRO A 224 -22.51 -8.95 -7.11
C PRO A 224 -21.74 -7.79 -6.50
N PRO A 225 -22.42 -6.80 -5.90
CA PRO A 225 -21.77 -5.74 -5.14
C PRO A 225 -20.97 -6.31 -3.97
N THR A 226 -19.72 -5.89 -3.85
CA THR A 226 -18.85 -6.30 -2.75
C THR A 226 -18.02 -5.14 -2.23
N TYR A 227 -17.50 -5.29 -1.02
CA TYR A 227 -16.73 -4.26 -0.32
C TYR A 227 -17.49 -2.92 -0.27
N LEU A 228 -16.84 -1.81 -0.51
CA LEU A 228 -17.43 -0.47 -0.43
C LEU A 228 -17.93 0.06 -1.79
N SER A 229 -18.15 -0.81 -2.78
CA SER A 229 -18.58 -0.37 -4.12
C SER A 229 -20.04 0.09 -4.20
N GLY A 230 -20.90 -0.30 -3.24
CA GLY A 230 -22.32 -0.01 -3.29
C GLY A 230 -23.06 -0.81 -4.37
N SER A 231 -24.32 -0.50 -4.59
CA SER A 231 -25.17 -1.15 -5.59
C SER A 231 -24.89 -0.69 -7.03
N GLU A 232 -24.26 0.44 -7.20
CA GLU A 232 -23.95 1.00 -8.51
C GLU A 232 -22.92 0.15 -9.27
N ARG A 233 -22.97 0.24 -10.60
CA ARG A 233 -21.97 -0.39 -11.46
C ARG A 233 -20.58 0.17 -11.17
N TYR A 234 -19.66 -0.69 -10.72
CA TYR A 234 -18.30 -0.33 -10.37
C TYR A 234 -17.29 -1.26 -11.04
N GLY A 235 -16.20 -0.71 -11.54
CA GLY A 235 -15.11 -1.46 -12.13
C GLY A 235 -14.37 -0.68 -13.20
N GLY A 236 -13.68 -1.40 -14.05
CA GLY A 236 -12.85 -0.90 -15.15
C GLY A 236 -11.87 -1.98 -15.57
N TYR A 237 -11.15 -1.75 -16.64
CA TYR A 237 -10.10 -2.65 -17.12
C TYR A 237 -9.08 -1.89 -17.96
N TYR A 238 -7.94 -2.50 -18.18
CA TYR A 238 -6.89 -1.98 -19.05
C TYR A 238 -6.94 -2.72 -20.37
N THR A 239 -6.98 -1.96 -21.47
CA THR A 239 -6.79 -2.53 -22.81
C THR A 239 -5.33 -2.97 -22.98
N GLN A 240 -5.06 -3.89 -23.89
CA GLN A 240 -3.68 -4.27 -24.20
C GLN A 240 -2.84 -3.08 -24.72
N LYS A 241 -3.48 -2.10 -25.34
CA LYS A 241 -2.82 -0.85 -25.78
C LYS A 241 -2.37 -0.02 -24.57
N GLU A 242 -3.26 0.23 -23.62
CA GLU A 242 -2.96 0.97 -22.39
C GLU A 242 -1.90 0.24 -21.55
N MET A 243 -1.99 -1.08 -21.48
CA MET A 243 -0.99 -1.88 -20.76
C MET A 243 0.40 -1.80 -21.42
N LYS A 244 0.49 -1.81 -22.75
CA LYS A 244 1.75 -1.59 -23.48
C LYS A 244 2.34 -0.21 -23.21
N GLU A 245 1.49 0.82 -23.15
CA GLU A 245 1.90 2.17 -22.76
C GLU A 245 2.48 2.18 -21.34
N LEU A 246 1.77 1.56 -20.38
CA LEU A 246 2.22 1.46 -18.99
C LEU A 246 3.55 0.69 -18.86
N ILE A 247 3.69 -0.42 -19.59
CA ILE A 247 4.93 -1.22 -19.62
C ILE A 247 6.10 -0.38 -20.13
N THR A 248 5.91 0.35 -21.22
CA THR A 248 6.95 1.23 -21.77
C THR A 248 7.35 2.31 -20.77
N TYR A 249 6.36 2.94 -20.14
CA TYR A 249 6.58 3.95 -19.10
C TYR A 249 7.38 3.41 -17.91
N ALA A 250 7.04 2.20 -17.47
CA ALA A 250 7.71 1.51 -16.37
C ALA A 250 9.15 1.12 -16.72
N GLN A 251 9.38 0.55 -17.90
CA GLN A 251 10.71 0.16 -18.36
C GLN A 251 11.69 1.32 -18.40
N GLN A 252 11.26 2.49 -18.85
CA GLN A 252 12.08 3.71 -18.84
C GLN A 252 12.53 4.10 -17.44
N ARG A 253 11.78 3.70 -16.42
CA ARG A 253 12.01 3.98 -14.98
C ARG A 253 12.61 2.81 -14.20
N ASN A 254 13.13 1.81 -14.94
CA ASN A 254 13.66 0.57 -14.37
C ASN A 254 12.66 -0.22 -13.51
N VAL A 255 11.38 -0.12 -13.82
CA VAL A 255 10.32 -0.89 -13.16
C VAL A 255 9.78 -1.94 -14.13
N MET A 256 9.88 -3.20 -13.75
CA MET A 256 9.30 -4.33 -14.46
C MET A 256 7.88 -4.58 -13.94
N ILE A 257 6.90 -4.68 -14.84
CA ILE A 257 5.53 -5.07 -14.48
C ILE A 257 5.41 -6.59 -14.57
N ILE A 258 5.00 -7.23 -13.46
CA ILE A 258 4.74 -8.67 -13.37
C ILE A 258 3.22 -8.85 -13.30
N PRO A 259 2.60 -9.52 -14.29
CA PRO A 259 1.16 -9.80 -14.26
C PRO A 259 0.86 -10.98 -13.33
N GLU A 260 -0.23 -10.86 -12.56
CA GLU A 260 -0.84 -11.97 -11.86
C GLU A 260 -2.21 -12.26 -12.46
N PHE A 261 -2.44 -13.53 -12.72
CA PHE A 261 -3.69 -14.14 -13.13
C PHE A 261 -4.02 -15.24 -12.13
N ASP A 262 -4.79 -14.89 -11.10
CA ASP A 262 -5.02 -15.76 -9.94
C ASP A 262 -5.96 -16.91 -10.26
N LEU A 263 -5.48 -18.13 -10.02
CA LEU A 263 -6.12 -19.41 -10.22
C LEU A 263 -5.54 -20.47 -9.28
N PRO A 264 -6.30 -21.53 -8.95
CA PRO A 264 -7.66 -21.87 -9.40
C PRO A 264 -8.76 -21.26 -8.54
N GLY A 265 -8.42 -20.71 -7.37
CA GLY A 265 -9.29 -19.92 -6.50
C GLY A 265 -9.34 -18.45 -6.91
N HIS A 266 -9.97 -17.62 -6.12
CA HIS A 266 -10.08 -16.17 -6.34
C HIS A 266 -10.57 -15.79 -7.76
N ALA A 267 -11.43 -16.60 -8.35
CA ALA A 267 -11.66 -16.60 -9.79
C ALA A 267 -13.12 -16.31 -10.20
N LEU A 268 -13.99 -15.78 -9.30
CA LEU A 268 -15.39 -15.52 -9.61
C LEU A 268 -15.55 -14.62 -10.84
N SER A 269 -14.67 -13.63 -11.03
CA SER A 269 -14.72 -12.74 -12.19
C SER A 269 -14.57 -13.46 -13.54
N SER A 270 -13.96 -14.64 -13.54
CA SER A 270 -13.84 -15.50 -14.72
C SER A 270 -14.82 -16.67 -14.72
N THR A 271 -15.05 -17.31 -13.57
CA THR A 271 -15.97 -18.45 -13.48
C THR A 271 -17.40 -18.04 -13.83
N ALA A 272 -17.84 -16.90 -13.34
CA ALA A 272 -19.15 -16.33 -13.67
C ALA A 272 -19.30 -16.02 -15.17
N VAL A 273 -18.23 -15.58 -15.84
CA VAL A 273 -18.25 -15.27 -17.28
C VAL A 273 -18.33 -16.53 -18.12
N PHE A 274 -17.52 -17.53 -17.82
CA PHE A 274 -17.49 -18.77 -18.59
C PHE A 274 -18.62 -19.75 -18.23
N GLY A 275 -19.07 -19.72 -16.99
CA GLY A 275 -20.22 -20.51 -16.48
C GLY A 275 -19.99 -22.02 -16.39
N ASN A 276 -19.20 -22.63 -17.26
CA ASN A 276 -18.98 -24.06 -17.35
C ASN A 276 -17.59 -24.55 -16.88
N VAL A 277 -16.78 -23.65 -16.33
CA VAL A 277 -15.41 -23.94 -15.90
C VAL A 277 -15.32 -24.46 -14.46
N THR A 278 -16.37 -24.28 -13.67
CA THR A 278 -16.47 -24.78 -12.29
C THR A 278 -16.88 -26.25 -12.24
N CYS A 279 -16.83 -26.84 -11.05
CA CYS A 279 -17.28 -28.21 -10.83
C CYS A 279 -18.80 -28.41 -10.94
N GLY A 280 -19.60 -27.33 -10.88
CA GLY A 280 -21.07 -27.42 -10.79
C GLY A 280 -21.56 -28.04 -9.48
N THR A 281 -20.68 -28.19 -8.50
CA THR A 281 -21.00 -28.69 -7.16
C THR A 281 -21.26 -27.52 -6.22
N HIS A 282 -21.94 -27.75 -5.11
CA HIS A 282 -22.27 -26.74 -4.13
C HIS A 282 -21.48 -26.99 -2.81
N THR A 283 -21.08 -25.92 -2.14
CA THR A 283 -20.50 -25.98 -0.81
C THR A 283 -21.00 -24.80 0.03
N ASP A 284 -21.08 -24.99 1.34
CA ASP A 284 -21.40 -23.94 2.30
C ASP A 284 -20.19 -23.11 2.71
N LYS A 285 -19.00 -23.41 2.14
CA LYS A 285 -17.76 -22.69 2.41
C LYS A 285 -17.51 -21.64 1.34
N PRO A 286 -17.61 -20.34 1.66
CA PRO A 286 -17.20 -19.27 0.76
C PRO A 286 -15.66 -19.20 0.70
N SER A 287 -15.14 -18.52 -0.32
CA SER A 287 -13.74 -18.11 -0.39
C SER A 287 -13.36 -17.15 0.74
N ALA A 288 -12.08 -16.84 0.87
CA ALA A 288 -11.58 -15.80 1.80
C ALA A 288 -12.24 -14.43 1.57
N CYS A 289 -12.66 -14.14 0.33
CA CYS A 289 -13.43 -12.93 -0.02
C CYS A 289 -14.93 -13.04 0.27
N GLY A 290 -15.43 -14.18 0.75
CA GLY A 290 -16.84 -14.41 1.01
C GLY A 290 -17.67 -14.86 -0.20
N GLU A 291 -17.03 -15.15 -1.32
CA GLU A 291 -17.67 -15.51 -2.58
C GLU A 291 -17.80 -17.03 -2.74
N PHE A 292 -18.78 -17.46 -3.53
CA PHE A 292 -19.01 -18.86 -3.87
C PHE A 292 -18.74 -19.08 -5.37
N ASP A 293 -18.58 -20.35 -5.78
CA ASP A 293 -18.36 -20.77 -7.17
C ASP A 293 -17.16 -20.10 -7.86
N ASN A 294 -16.15 -19.71 -7.08
CA ASN A 294 -14.96 -19.01 -7.54
C ASN A 294 -13.78 -19.92 -7.85
N VAL A 295 -13.97 -21.25 -7.90
CA VAL A 295 -12.89 -22.22 -8.09
C VAL A 295 -13.06 -22.95 -9.43
N TRP A 296 -12.01 -22.92 -10.25
CA TRP A 296 -11.97 -23.68 -11.50
C TRP A 296 -11.89 -25.18 -11.24
N CYS A 297 -12.65 -25.97 -12.03
CA CYS A 297 -12.59 -27.42 -11.98
C CYS A 297 -11.29 -27.94 -12.62
N VAL A 298 -10.47 -28.61 -11.83
CA VAL A 298 -9.17 -29.15 -12.30
C VAL A 298 -9.32 -30.46 -13.07
N GLY A 299 -10.45 -31.16 -12.95
CA GLY A 299 -10.76 -32.37 -13.71
C GLY A 299 -11.14 -32.13 -15.17
N LYS A 300 -11.54 -30.90 -15.53
CA LYS A 300 -11.98 -30.54 -16.87
C LYS A 300 -10.79 -30.15 -17.78
N GLU A 301 -10.41 -31.01 -18.72
CA GLU A 301 -9.31 -30.76 -19.66
C GLU A 301 -9.59 -29.53 -20.56
N SER A 302 -10.85 -29.19 -20.82
CA SER A 302 -11.24 -27.99 -21.57
C SER A 302 -10.78 -26.69 -20.90
N ASN A 303 -10.67 -26.67 -19.57
CA ASN A 303 -10.27 -25.52 -18.80
C ASN A 303 -8.83 -25.12 -19.11
N TYR A 304 -7.93 -26.10 -19.21
CA TYR A 304 -6.52 -25.83 -19.50
C TYR A 304 -6.29 -25.23 -20.89
N ARG A 305 -7.21 -25.46 -21.85
CA ARG A 305 -7.16 -24.80 -23.18
C ARG A 305 -7.50 -23.31 -23.05
N ILE A 306 -8.53 -22.96 -22.26
CA ILE A 306 -8.89 -21.58 -22.01
C ILE A 306 -7.75 -20.85 -21.28
N ILE A 307 -7.21 -21.49 -20.25
CA ILE A 307 -6.08 -20.97 -19.48
C ILE A 307 -4.85 -20.74 -20.39
N GLU A 308 -4.52 -21.70 -21.25
CA GLU A 308 -3.41 -21.59 -22.18
C GLU A 308 -3.60 -20.41 -23.15
N ASP A 309 -4.80 -20.21 -23.67
CA ASP A 309 -5.11 -19.06 -24.52
C ASP A 309 -4.88 -17.72 -23.80
N ILE A 310 -5.29 -17.62 -22.53
CA ILE A 310 -5.08 -16.43 -21.70
C ILE A 310 -3.59 -16.22 -21.41
N ILE A 311 -2.89 -17.28 -20.99
CA ILE A 311 -1.44 -17.22 -20.70
C ILE A 311 -0.66 -16.81 -21.94
N LYS A 312 -1.05 -17.31 -23.12
CA LYS A 312 -0.40 -16.91 -24.38
C LYS A 312 -0.51 -15.40 -24.60
N GLU A 313 -1.69 -14.81 -24.47
CA GLU A 313 -1.86 -13.36 -24.65
C GLU A 313 -1.09 -12.56 -23.59
N LEU A 314 -1.07 -13.01 -22.34
CA LEU A 314 -0.27 -12.38 -21.28
C LEU A 314 1.24 -12.49 -21.57
N ALA A 315 1.71 -13.66 -22.02
CA ALA A 315 3.11 -13.86 -22.36
C ALA A 315 3.59 -12.99 -23.53
N ASP A 316 2.73 -12.79 -24.52
CA ASP A 316 2.99 -11.91 -25.66
C ASP A 316 2.93 -10.42 -25.27
N LEU A 317 2.10 -10.07 -24.29
CA LEU A 317 1.90 -8.68 -23.85
C LEU A 317 2.99 -8.19 -22.87
N PHE A 318 3.37 -9.02 -21.91
CA PHE A 318 4.29 -8.63 -20.83
C PHE A 318 5.72 -9.12 -21.13
N PRO A 319 6.72 -8.21 -21.23
CA PRO A 319 8.11 -8.59 -21.40
C PRO A 319 8.75 -9.21 -20.15
N SER A 320 8.08 -9.13 -18.98
CA SER A 320 8.50 -9.82 -17.77
C SER A 320 8.77 -11.30 -18.05
N PRO A 321 9.85 -11.87 -17.50
CA PRO A 321 10.05 -13.33 -17.55
C PRO A 321 9.02 -14.07 -16.67
N TYR A 322 8.36 -13.38 -15.74
CA TYR A 322 7.44 -13.96 -14.78
C TYR A 322 5.97 -13.78 -15.18
N ILE A 323 5.16 -14.81 -14.95
CA ILE A 323 3.71 -14.75 -14.83
C ILE A 323 3.36 -15.35 -13.47
N ASN A 324 2.66 -14.58 -12.63
CA ASN A 324 2.17 -15.07 -11.35
C ASN A 324 0.78 -15.67 -11.54
N ILE A 325 0.55 -16.86 -10.95
CA ILE A 325 -0.73 -17.58 -11.02
C ILE A 325 -1.56 -17.46 -9.72
N GLY A 326 -1.08 -16.73 -8.71
CA GLY A 326 -1.68 -16.74 -7.38
C GLY A 326 -1.53 -18.12 -6.72
N GLY A 327 -2.59 -18.89 -6.72
CA GLY A 327 -2.60 -20.29 -6.25
C GLY A 327 -2.96 -20.46 -4.79
N ASP A 328 -3.38 -19.40 -4.12
CA ASP A 328 -3.68 -19.34 -2.70
C ASP A 328 -5.16 -19.63 -2.38
N GLU A 329 -5.40 -19.97 -1.13
CA GLU A 329 -6.70 -20.02 -0.44
C GLU A 329 -7.81 -20.82 -1.17
N VAL A 330 -7.45 -21.90 -1.85
CA VAL A 330 -8.37 -22.73 -2.65
C VAL A 330 -9.37 -23.47 -1.76
N VAL A 331 -10.66 -23.38 -2.08
CA VAL A 331 -11.73 -24.14 -1.42
C VAL A 331 -11.85 -25.52 -2.07
N PHE A 332 -11.21 -26.53 -1.49
CA PHE A 332 -11.15 -27.91 -2.03
C PHE A 332 -12.49 -28.65 -2.00
N ASP A 333 -13.46 -28.22 -1.21
CA ASP A 333 -14.76 -28.84 -1.07
C ASP A 333 -15.51 -28.97 -2.41
N TYR A 334 -15.30 -28.04 -3.36
CA TYR A 334 -15.85 -28.13 -4.70
C TYR A 334 -15.31 -29.33 -5.47
N TRP A 335 -14.02 -29.63 -5.35
CA TRP A 335 -13.36 -30.74 -6.03
C TRP A 335 -13.69 -32.10 -5.40
N ALA A 336 -13.87 -32.11 -4.07
CA ALA A 336 -14.19 -33.33 -3.32
C ALA A 336 -15.51 -33.96 -3.76
N GLN A 337 -16.47 -33.16 -4.26
CA GLN A 337 -17.80 -33.60 -4.67
C GLN A 337 -17.96 -33.69 -6.21
N CYS A 338 -16.92 -33.40 -6.98
CA CYS A 338 -16.99 -33.30 -8.44
C CYS A 338 -16.57 -34.64 -9.09
N ASP A 339 -17.41 -35.17 -9.96
CA ASP A 339 -17.14 -36.45 -10.66
C ASP A 339 -15.87 -36.41 -11.53
N GLU A 340 -15.64 -35.29 -12.26
CA GLU A 340 -14.44 -35.12 -13.09
C GLU A 340 -13.17 -35.05 -12.23
N CYS A 341 -13.21 -34.34 -11.09
CA CYS A 341 -12.11 -34.25 -10.16
C CYS A 341 -11.82 -35.63 -9.50
N GLN A 342 -12.85 -36.35 -9.10
CA GLN A 342 -12.72 -37.70 -8.54
C GLN A 342 -12.20 -38.70 -9.58
N ALA A 343 -12.64 -38.60 -10.83
CA ALA A 343 -12.09 -39.40 -11.93
C ALA A 343 -10.61 -39.11 -12.18
N LEU A 344 -10.20 -37.84 -12.12
CA LEU A 344 -8.80 -37.42 -12.22
C LEU A 344 -7.97 -38.01 -11.05
N MET A 345 -8.46 -37.88 -9.80
CA MET A 345 -7.78 -38.44 -8.63
C MET A 345 -7.55 -39.95 -8.79
N LYS A 346 -8.57 -40.68 -9.23
CA LYS A 346 -8.46 -42.13 -9.48
C LYS A 346 -7.44 -42.46 -10.57
N LYS A 347 -7.43 -41.67 -11.66
CA LYS A 347 -6.52 -41.86 -12.79
C LYS A 347 -5.07 -41.65 -12.38
N GLU A 348 -4.79 -40.59 -11.63
CA GLU A 348 -3.43 -40.21 -11.20
C GLU A 348 -2.98 -40.92 -9.90
N GLY A 349 -3.91 -41.63 -9.22
CA GLY A 349 -3.63 -42.34 -7.97
C GLY A 349 -3.50 -41.45 -6.74
N TYR A 350 -4.11 -40.25 -6.78
CA TYR A 350 -4.12 -39.33 -5.65
C TYR A 350 -5.02 -39.84 -4.53
N LYS A 351 -4.59 -39.62 -3.28
CA LYS A 351 -5.31 -40.06 -2.07
C LYS A 351 -6.16 -38.98 -1.47
N ASP A 352 -5.65 -37.75 -1.51
CA ASP A 352 -6.26 -36.59 -0.91
C ASP A 352 -6.64 -35.56 -1.98
N VAL A 353 -7.73 -34.82 -1.75
CA VAL A 353 -8.25 -33.82 -2.70
C VAL A 353 -7.27 -32.67 -2.92
N GLU A 354 -6.47 -32.36 -1.91
CA GLU A 354 -5.42 -31.34 -1.95
C GLU A 354 -4.33 -31.64 -2.98
N GLU A 355 -4.09 -32.92 -3.31
CA GLU A 355 -3.13 -33.33 -4.35
C GLU A 355 -3.55 -32.84 -5.76
N LEU A 356 -4.84 -32.55 -5.95
CA LEU A 356 -5.35 -31.91 -7.17
C LEU A 356 -4.82 -30.49 -7.33
N HIS A 357 -4.55 -29.78 -6.24
CA HIS A 357 -3.92 -28.47 -6.29
C HIS A 357 -2.49 -28.58 -6.86
N GLY A 358 -1.71 -29.53 -6.37
CA GLY A 358 -0.39 -29.81 -6.94
C GLY A 358 -0.45 -30.24 -8.41
N HIS A 359 -1.49 -31.01 -8.82
CA HIS A 359 -1.72 -31.35 -10.24
C HIS A 359 -1.98 -30.08 -11.06
N PHE A 360 -2.88 -29.21 -10.60
CA PHE A 360 -3.18 -27.94 -11.27
C PHE A 360 -1.93 -27.07 -11.43
N VAL A 361 -1.17 -26.87 -10.35
CA VAL A 361 0.07 -26.08 -10.36
C VAL A 361 1.07 -26.60 -11.38
N ARG A 362 1.30 -27.91 -11.45
CA ARG A 362 2.19 -28.51 -12.46
C ARG A 362 1.70 -28.27 -13.89
N ARG A 363 0.38 -28.38 -14.12
CA ARG A 363 -0.22 -28.10 -15.44
C ARG A 363 -0.05 -26.64 -15.83
N MET A 364 -0.23 -25.72 -14.87
CA MET A 364 0.01 -24.27 -15.08
C MET A 364 1.47 -24.01 -15.42
N GLU A 365 2.39 -24.64 -14.69
CA GLU A 365 3.82 -24.49 -14.93
C GLU A 365 4.21 -24.98 -16.33
N ASP A 366 3.68 -26.12 -16.79
CA ASP A 366 3.89 -26.64 -18.14
C ASP A 366 3.42 -25.65 -19.21
N ILE A 367 2.23 -25.06 -19.02
CA ILE A 367 1.68 -24.07 -19.94
C ILE A 367 2.56 -22.81 -19.98
N ILE A 368 2.93 -22.28 -18.82
CA ILE A 368 3.72 -21.04 -18.71
C ILE A 368 5.12 -21.21 -19.34
N VAL A 369 5.77 -22.35 -19.04
CA VAL A 369 7.10 -22.68 -19.61
C VAL A 369 7.03 -22.88 -21.13
N LYS A 370 5.97 -23.49 -21.64
CA LYS A 370 5.71 -23.62 -23.09
C LYS A 370 5.69 -22.27 -23.79
N HIS A 371 5.23 -21.21 -23.14
CA HIS A 371 5.22 -19.83 -23.65
C HIS A 371 6.47 -19.01 -23.27
N GLY A 372 7.56 -19.69 -22.84
CA GLY A 372 8.86 -19.05 -22.58
C GLY A 372 8.91 -18.20 -21.33
N LYS A 373 7.99 -18.41 -20.37
CA LYS A 373 7.93 -17.68 -19.11
C LYS A 373 8.28 -18.58 -17.92
N VAL A 374 8.51 -17.94 -16.79
CA VAL A 374 8.75 -18.57 -15.48
C VAL A 374 7.49 -18.41 -14.64
N MET A 375 7.01 -19.49 -14.07
CA MET A 375 5.88 -19.45 -13.16
C MET A 375 6.28 -18.81 -11.83
N MET A 376 5.43 -17.94 -11.31
CA MET A 376 5.48 -17.38 -9.96
C MET A 376 4.13 -17.69 -9.28
N GLY A 377 4.10 -17.77 -7.95
CA GLY A 377 2.85 -17.92 -7.19
C GLY A 377 3.10 -17.71 -5.70
N TRP A 378 2.01 -17.60 -4.96
CA TRP A 378 2.06 -17.55 -3.49
C TRP A 378 2.62 -18.85 -2.92
N ASP A 379 3.07 -18.83 -1.67
CA ASP A 379 3.74 -20.01 -1.09
C ASP A 379 2.85 -21.27 -0.96
N ASP A 380 1.54 -21.14 -1.24
CA ASP A 380 0.57 -22.22 -1.32
C ASP A 380 0.91 -23.22 -2.45
N ILE A 381 1.44 -22.71 -3.57
CA ILE A 381 1.79 -23.56 -4.74
C ILE A 381 2.82 -24.65 -4.45
N GLN A 382 3.57 -24.53 -3.35
CA GLN A 382 4.57 -25.51 -2.95
C GLN A 382 4.03 -26.64 -2.04
N ASP A 383 2.78 -26.51 -1.54
CA ASP A 383 2.29 -27.42 -0.49
C ASP A 383 2.00 -28.83 -1.01
N HIS A 384 1.52 -28.98 -2.25
CA HIS A 384 1.00 -30.24 -2.77
C HIS A 384 1.68 -30.73 -4.07
N GLY A 385 2.88 -30.28 -4.39
CA GLY A 385 3.52 -30.75 -5.63
C GLY A 385 4.95 -30.29 -5.81
N GLY A 386 5.70 -31.01 -6.63
CA GLY A 386 7.08 -30.67 -6.99
C GLY A 386 7.13 -29.60 -8.06
N LEU A 387 7.42 -28.37 -7.68
CA LEU A 387 7.71 -27.29 -8.60
C LEU A 387 9.04 -27.50 -9.32
N ARG A 388 9.18 -27.01 -10.54
CA ARG A 388 10.50 -26.93 -11.19
C ARG A 388 11.41 -25.97 -10.41
N PRO A 389 12.72 -26.21 -10.40
CA PRO A 389 13.66 -25.30 -9.70
C PRO A 389 13.63 -23.85 -10.21
N SER A 390 13.13 -23.59 -11.42
CA SER A 390 13.00 -22.26 -12.00
C SER A 390 11.78 -21.48 -11.50
N SER A 391 10.76 -22.15 -10.97
CA SER A 391 9.54 -21.50 -10.48
C SER A 391 9.83 -20.69 -9.21
N THR A 392 9.27 -19.51 -9.13
CA THR A 392 9.52 -18.56 -8.05
C THR A 392 8.37 -18.55 -7.06
N VAL A 393 8.68 -18.64 -5.77
CA VAL A 393 7.70 -18.61 -4.69
C VAL A 393 7.69 -17.23 -4.02
N VAL A 394 6.50 -16.65 -3.82
CA VAL A 394 6.30 -15.45 -3.01
C VAL A 394 5.76 -15.87 -1.65
N ALA A 395 6.62 -15.86 -0.64
CA ALA A 395 6.28 -16.28 0.71
C ALA A 395 5.52 -15.17 1.44
N TRP A 396 4.26 -15.44 1.81
CA TRP A 396 3.41 -14.48 2.51
C TRP A 396 2.95 -14.96 3.90
N ARG A 397 2.72 -16.27 4.06
CA ARG A 397 2.15 -16.83 5.31
C ARG A 397 3.12 -16.74 6.48
N SER A 398 4.41 -17.01 6.28
CA SER A 398 5.41 -16.90 7.35
C SER A 398 6.85 -16.97 6.82
N GLN A 399 7.80 -16.51 7.63
CA GLN A 399 9.24 -16.69 7.39
C GLN A 399 9.62 -18.15 7.19
N LYS A 400 8.97 -19.08 7.94
CA LYS A 400 9.17 -20.51 7.82
C LYS A 400 8.78 -21.04 6.44
N LYS A 401 7.68 -20.57 5.85
CA LYS A 401 7.27 -20.96 4.50
C LYS A 401 8.27 -20.51 3.44
N GLY A 402 8.83 -19.32 3.60
CA GLY A 402 9.94 -18.87 2.74
C GLY A 402 11.18 -19.74 2.87
N LEU A 403 11.54 -20.16 4.09
CA LEU A 403 12.64 -21.11 4.32
C LEU A 403 12.36 -22.45 3.66
N GLU A 404 11.14 -22.98 3.78
CA GLU A 404 10.74 -24.25 3.13
C GLU A 404 10.91 -24.17 1.61
N SER A 405 10.56 -23.04 0.97
CA SER A 405 10.76 -22.81 -0.47
C SER A 405 12.25 -22.85 -0.84
N ILE A 406 13.07 -22.09 -0.11
CA ILE A 406 14.52 -22.05 -0.33
C ILE A 406 15.15 -23.43 -0.16
N LYS A 407 14.79 -24.18 0.88
CA LYS A 407 15.30 -25.55 1.11
C LYS A 407 14.87 -26.55 0.04
N LYS A 408 13.77 -26.29 -0.67
CA LYS A 408 13.34 -27.04 -1.85
C LYS A 408 14.03 -26.59 -3.15
N GLY A 409 14.93 -25.60 -3.08
CA GLY A 409 15.68 -25.08 -4.23
C GLY A 409 14.93 -24.02 -5.04
N GLN A 410 13.87 -23.41 -4.49
CA GLN A 410 13.06 -22.42 -5.19
C GLN A 410 13.58 -21.00 -4.99
N PRO A 411 13.76 -20.19 -6.06
CA PRO A 411 13.88 -18.76 -5.92
C PRO A 411 12.70 -18.18 -5.13
N THR A 412 12.99 -17.40 -4.11
CA THR A 412 11.97 -16.97 -3.14
C THR A 412 11.99 -15.45 -2.95
N VAL A 413 10.82 -14.84 -2.97
CA VAL A 413 10.58 -13.44 -2.60
C VAL A 413 9.87 -13.41 -1.25
N MET A 414 10.38 -12.67 -0.28
CA MET A 414 9.74 -12.52 1.02
C MET A 414 8.73 -11.37 1.00
N LYS A 415 7.46 -11.70 1.28
CA LYS A 415 6.31 -10.77 1.39
C LYS A 415 5.49 -11.07 2.65
N ILE A 416 6.14 -11.34 3.75
CA ILE A 416 5.51 -11.84 4.97
C ILE A 416 4.42 -10.88 5.48
N GLY A 417 3.18 -11.37 5.59
CA GLY A 417 1.98 -10.58 5.88
C GLY A 417 2.07 -9.76 7.16
N GLU A 418 2.66 -10.32 8.22
CA GLU A 418 2.85 -9.65 9.52
C GLU A 418 3.74 -8.39 9.47
N TYR A 419 4.50 -8.19 8.39
CA TYR A 419 5.43 -7.06 8.22
C TYR A 419 5.16 -6.25 6.95
N LEU A 420 4.76 -6.90 5.85
CA LEU A 420 4.84 -6.33 4.51
C LEU A 420 3.48 -6.13 3.83
N TYR A 421 2.36 -6.37 4.54
CA TYR A 421 1.01 -6.07 4.07
C TYR A 421 0.62 -4.65 4.48
N LEU A 422 0.59 -3.75 3.49
CA LEU A 422 0.37 -2.32 3.73
C LEU A 422 -1.12 -1.94 3.89
N ASP A 423 -2.04 -2.86 3.70
CA ASP A 423 -3.46 -2.74 4.01
C ASP A 423 -3.75 -2.92 5.51
N MET A 424 -2.81 -3.44 6.29
CA MET A 424 -2.91 -3.53 7.75
C MET A 424 -2.88 -2.15 8.41
N LYS A 425 -3.54 -2.02 9.56
CA LYS A 425 -3.57 -0.79 10.37
C LYS A 425 -2.19 -0.37 10.85
N TYR A 426 -1.94 0.92 10.91
CA TYR A 426 -0.77 1.46 11.63
C TYR A 426 -0.93 1.37 13.15
N THR A 427 -2.13 1.65 13.65
CA THR A 427 -2.51 1.54 15.06
C THR A 427 -3.92 0.97 15.19
N PRO A 428 -4.32 0.46 16.37
CA PRO A 428 -5.69 -0.04 16.56
C PRO A 428 -6.79 0.98 16.27
N ALA A 429 -6.48 2.28 16.40
CA ALA A 429 -7.44 3.37 16.20
C ALA A 429 -7.62 3.75 14.73
N GLU A 430 -6.71 3.36 13.84
CA GLU A 430 -6.72 3.73 12.44
C GLU A 430 -7.50 2.71 11.57
N ARG A 431 -7.86 3.13 10.35
CA ARG A 431 -8.52 2.26 9.38
C ARG A 431 -7.51 1.29 8.76
N GLY A 432 -7.99 0.15 8.29
CA GLY A 432 -7.21 -0.92 7.67
C GLY A 432 -7.60 -2.28 8.19
N HIS A 433 -7.02 -3.31 7.65
CA HIS A 433 -7.12 -4.68 8.17
C HIS A 433 -6.26 -4.85 9.43
N SER A 434 -6.52 -5.92 10.20
CA SER A 434 -5.75 -6.23 11.42
C SER A 434 -5.56 -7.73 11.62
N TRP A 435 -5.94 -8.54 10.64
CA TRP A 435 -5.90 -10.00 10.77
C TRP A 435 -4.47 -10.55 10.82
N ALA A 436 -3.53 -9.97 10.05
CA ALA A 436 -2.13 -10.40 10.10
C ALA A 436 -1.38 -9.75 11.28
N ALA A 437 -1.49 -8.42 11.43
CA ALA A 437 -0.84 -7.66 12.51
C ALA A 437 -1.30 -6.19 12.51
N ILE A 438 -0.88 -5.45 13.55
CA ILE A 438 -0.78 -3.98 13.52
C ILE A 438 0.64 -3.67 13.04
N ILE A 439 0.78 -2.89 11.95
CA ILE A 439 2.05 -2.64 11.28
C ILE A 439 2.40 -1.15 11.26
N PRO A 440 2.92 -0.60 12.38
CA PRO A 440 3.50 0.74 12.37
C PRO A 440 4.79 0.79 11.52
N LEU A 441 5.28 1.99 11.22
CA LEU A 441 6.49 2.20 10.42
C LEU A 441 7.72 1.46 10.98
N GLU A 442 7.89 1.47 12.31
CA GLU A 442 8.99 0.80 12.98
C GLU A 442 8.94 -0.73 12.79
N ARG A 443 7.74 -1.33 12.82
CA ARG A 443 7.59 -2.78 12.61
C ARG A 443 8.04 -3.20 11.21
N ILE A 444 7.62 -2.50 10.17
CA ILE A 444 8.08 -2.84 8.81
C ILE A 444 9.59 -2.62 8.68
N TYR A 445 10.13 -1.51 9.22
CA TYR A 445 11.57 -1.27 9.19
C TYR A 445 12.36 -2.34 9.96
N SER A 446 11.81 -2.91 11.04
CA SER A 446 12.47 -3.98 11.81
C SER A 446 12.62 -5.28 11.03
N TYR A 447 11.80 -5.51 9.99
CA TYR A 447 11.82 -6.74 9.22
C TYR A 447 13.19 -7.01 8.59
N GLU A 448 13.72 -8.22 8.80
CA GLU A 448 14.98 -8.68 8.22
C GLU A 448 14.74 -10.00 7.47
N PRO A 449 14.88 -10.02 6.12
CA PRO A 449 14.55 -11.19 5.31
C PRO A 449 15.35 -12.44 5.64
N TYR A 450 16.55 -12.29 6.18
CA TYR A 450 17.41 -13.41 6.61
C TYR A 450 17.27 -13.78 8.09
N GLN A 451 16.37 -13.08 8.83
CA GLN A 451 16.22 -13.33 10.26
C GLN A 451 15.79 -14.79 10.49
N ASP A 452 16.47 -15.43 11.45
CA ASP A 452 16.23 -16.82 11.87
C ASP A 452 16.38 -17.89 10.75
N LEU A 453 16.93 -17.50 9.58
CA LEU A 453 17.24 -18.42 8.50
C LEU A 453 18.69 -18.89 8.63
N GLN A 454 18.86 -20.21 8.71
CA GLN A 454 20.17 -20.86 8.58
C GLN A 454 20.32 -21.35 7.14
N LEU A 455 20.94 -20.54 6.30
CA LEU A 455 21.13 -20.78 4.88
C LEU A 455 22.61 -21.04 4.56
N THR A 456 22.87 -21.92 3.61
CA THR A 456 24.17 -22.02 2.97
C THR A 456 24.35 -20.86 1.97
N PRO A 457 25.60 -20.57 1.51
CA PRO A 457 25.83 -19.53 0.50
C PRO A 457 25.06 -19.74 -0.82
N GLU A 458 24.80 -21.00 -1.19
CA GLU A 458 24.00 -21.34 -2.37
C GLU A 458 22.51 -21.08 -2.13
N GLU A 459 22.00 -21.39 -0.95
CA GLU A 459 20.63 -21.11 -0.55
C GLU A 459 20.35 -19.61 -0.39
N GLU A 460 21.32 -18.85 0.09
CA GLU A 460 21.21 -17.38 0.17
C GLU A 460 20.91 -16.74 -1.19
N LYS A 461 21.45 -17.30 -2.28
CA LYS A 461 21.17 -16.81 -3.65
C LYS A 461 19.73 -17.05 -4.09
N LEU A 462 19.04 -18.00 -3.45
CA LEU A 462 17.64 -18.26 -3.72
C LEU A 462 16.69 -17.28 -3.05
N LEU A 463 17.14 -16.55 -2.01
CA LEU A 463 16.41 -15.41 -1.48
C LEU A 463 16.67 -14.19 -2.38
N ILE A 464 15.86 -14.05 -3.44
CA ILE A 464 16.09 -13.06 -4.50
C ILE A 464 15.65 -11.65 -4.13
N GLY A 465 14.82 -11.48 -3.08
CA GLY A 465 14.42 -10.16 -2.62
C GLY A 465 13.20 -10.10 -1.74
N VAL A 466 12.65 -8.87 -1.66
CA VAL A 466 11.52 -8.52 -0.80
C VAL A 466 10.43 -7.82 -1.60
N GLN A 467 9.18 -7.97 -1.15
CA GLN A 467 8.02 -7.31 -1.72
C GLN A 467 7.06 -6.89 -0.61
N ALA A 468 6.56 -5.65 -0.65
CA ALA A 468 5.35 -5.29 0.09
C ALA A 468 4.12 -5.38 -0.82
N GLY A 469 2.93 -5.40 -0.23
CA GLY A 469 1.69 -5.42 -0.99
C GLY A 469 0.61 -4.57 -0.37
N LEU A 470 -0.26 -4.04 -1.23
CA LEU A 470 -1.49 -3.40 -0.86
C LEU A 470 -2.67 -4.19 -1.42
N TRP A 471 -3.37 -4.91 -0.55
CA TRP A 471 -4.70 -5.43 -0.85
C TRP A 471 -5.71 -4.29 -0.73
N THR A 472 -6.73 -4.26 -1.61
CA THR A 472 -7.49 -3.03 -1.83
C THR A 472 -8.98 -3.12 -1.53
N GLU A 473 -9.39 -4.08 -0.72
CA GLU A 473 -10.79 -4.26 -0.28
C GLU A 473 -11.33 -3.00 0.40
N LEU A 474 -10.47 -2.28 1.13
CA LEU A 474 -10.83 -1.10 1.90
C LEU A 474 -10.38 0.24 1.29
N MET A 475 -9.80 0.23 0.06
CA MET A 475 -9.14 1.40 -0.52
C MET A 475 -10.06 2.32 -1.32
N GLN A 476 -11.33 1.99 -1.48
CA GLN A 476 -12.26 2.76 -2.31
C GLN A 476 -12.63 4.13 -1.74
N PHE A 477 -12.25 4.43 -0.50
CA PHE A 477 -12.64 5.63 0.20
C PHE A 477 -11.59 6.21 1.13
N PRO A 478 -11.25 7.43 0.91
CA PRO A 478 -11.15 8.14 -0.36
C PRO A 478 -10.06 7.51 -1.23
N PRO A 479 -9.98 7.74 -2.54
CA PRO A 479 -8.95 7.13 -3.39
C PRO A 479 -7.53 7.32 -2.85
N ARG A 480 -7.26 8.48 -2.25
CA ARG A 480 -5.98 8.80 -1.61
C ARG A 480 -5.70 8.04 -0.30
N PHE A 481 -6.66 7.23 0.19
CA PHE A 481 -6.43 6.37 1.35
C PHE A 481 -5.38 5.28 1.04
N ALA A 482 -5.25 4.85 -0.20
CA ALA A 482 -4.17 3.97 -0.62
C ALA A 482 -2.78 4.61 -0.38
N GLU A 483 -2.61 5.90 -0.71
CA GLU A 483 -1.38 6.65 -0.44
C GLU A 483 -1.06 6.70 1.07
N TYR A 484 -2.08 6.97 1.90
CA TYR A 484 -1.97 6.95 3.36
C TYR A 484 -1.51 5.59 3.88
N GLN A 485 -2.04 4.51 3.34
CA GLN A 485 -1.66 3.16 3.74
C GLN A 485 -0.25 2.79 3.29
N ILE A 486 0.14 3.21 2.11
CA ILE A 486 1.47 2.90 1.55
C ILE A 486 2.58 3.71 2.23
N PHE A 487 2.38 5.02 2.38
CA PHE A 487 3.42 5.91 2.88
C PHE A 487 3.22 6.35 4.34
N PRO A 488 4.30 6.33 5.15
CA PRO A 488 5.72 6.17 4.79
C PRO A 488 6.26 4.73 4.76
N ARG A 489 5.42 3.69 4.91
CA ARG A 489 5.89 2.30 5.04
C ARG A 489 6.65 1.78 3.81
N LEU A 490 6.30 2.24 2.60
CA LEU A 490 7.04 1.88 1.38
C LEU A 490 8.48 2.39 1.40
N CYS A 491 8.74 3.52 2.08
CA CYS A 491 10.09 4.03 2.28
C CYS A 491 10.96 3.07 3.11
N ALA A 492 10.36 2.43 4.12
CA ALA A 492 11.04 1.40 4.93
C ALA A 492 11.35 0.14 4.09
N LEU A 493 10.40 -0.32 3.27
CA LEU A 493 10.66 -1.43 2.34
C LEU A 493 11.80 -1.10 1.38
N ALA A 494 11.82 0.12 0.83
CA ALA A 494 12.88 0.56 -0.08
C ALA A 494 14.26 0.45 0.57
N GLU A 495 14.37 0.86 1.83
CA GLU A 495 15.62 0.74 2.60
C GLU A 495 16.01 -0.73 2.85
N ILE A 496 15.04 -1.59 3.25
CA ILE A 496 15.29 -3.03 3.45
C ILE A 496 15.77 -3.69 2.16
N GLY A 497 15.21 -3.32 1.03
CA GLY A 497 15.52 -3.93 -0.27
C GLY A 497 16.82 -3.40 -0.90
N TRP A 498 17.15 -2.14 -0.64
CA TRP A 498 18.27 -1.46 -1.27
C TRP A 498 19.52 -1.41 -0.41
N SER A 499 19.38 -0.94 0.84
CA SER A 499 20.53 -0.63 1.70
C SER A 499 21.15 -1.88 2.31
N ALA A 500 22.47 -1.85 2.55
CA ALA A 500 23.17 -2.94 3.22
C ALA A 500 22.63 -3.16 4.65
N LYS A 501 22.57 -4.41 5.08
CA LYS A 501 22.03 -4.81 6.40
C LYS A 501 22.70 -4.05 7.56
N GLU A 502 24.00 -3.83 7.45
CA GLU A 502 24.84 -3.16 8.46
C GLU A 502 24.51 -1.67 8.63
N LYS A 503 23.82 -1.08 7.63
CA LYS A 503 23.35 0.31 7.67
C LYS A 503 22.01 0.47 8.37
N LYS A 504 21.36 -0.64 8.72
CA LYS A 504 20.01 -0.63 9.26
C LYS A 504 19.97 0.00 10.66
N ASN A 505 19.43 1.20 10.75
CA ASN A 505 19.26 1.98 11.98
C ASN A 505 17.97 2.79 11.89
N TYR A 506 16.98 2.42 12.71
CA TYR A 506 15.66 3.08 12.67
C TYR A 506 15.72 4.56 13.02
N ALA A 507 16.52 4.94 14.01
CA ALA A 507 16.61 6.35 14.42
C ALA A 507 17.21 7.23 13.31
N ASP A 508 18.24 6.73 12.60
CA ASP A 508 18.82 7.42 11.44
C ASP A 508 17.81 7.48 10.28
N PHE A 509 17.17 6.36 9.94
CA PHE A 509 16.13 6.30 8.92
C PHE A 509 14.99 7.31 9.22
N TYR A 510 14.46 7.29 10.44
CA TYR A 510 13.40 8.20 10.86
C TYR A 510 13.83 9.65 10.84
N GLY A 511 15.08 9.92 11.25
CA GLY A 511 15.70 11.26 11.14
C GLY A 511 15.71 11.76 9.68
N ARG A 512 16.15 10.94 8.71
CA ARG A 512 16.14 11.29 7.28
C ARG A 512 14.74 11.49 6.75
N MET A 513 13.74 10.69 7.22
CA MET A 513 12.34 10.88 6.89
C MET A 513 11.85 12.26 7.33
N VAL A 514 12.03 12.60 8.60
CA VAL A 514 11.53 13.84 9.22
C VAL A 514 12.26 15.08 8.69
N ASN A 515 13.58 15.00 8.54
CA ASN A 515 14.40 16.17 8.18
C ASN A 515 14.18 16.61 6.73
N LYS A 516 13.84 15.69 5.81
CA LYS A 516 13.74 16.05 4.39
C LYS A 516 12.76 15.19 3.59
N HIS A 517 12.60 13.91 3.91
CA HIS A 517 11.89 13.02 2.99
C HIS A 517 10.37 13.26 2.98
N TYR A 518 9.78 13.64 4.11
CA TYR A 518 8.37 14.04 4.15
C TYR A 518 8.08 15.26 3.25
N ASP A 519 9.01 16.22 3.16
CA ASP A 519 8.87 17.35 2.20
C ASP A 519 8.88 16.83 0.75
N ARG A 520 9.73 15.84 0.42
CA ARG A 520 9.74 15.22 -0.91
C ARG A 520 8.43 14.48 -1.21
N LEU A 521 7.91 13.69 -0.27
CA LEU A 521 6.62 13.01 -0.43
C LEU A 521 5.49 14.02 -0.65
N TYR A 522 5.49 15.11 0.10
CA TYR A 522 4.51 16.17 -0.07
C TYR A 522 4.62 16.87 -1.44
N ALA A 523 5.84 17.17 -1.88
CA ALA A 523 6.11 17.76 -3.19
C ALA A 523 5.64 16.84 -4.33
N MET A 524 5.78 15.51 -4.19
CA MET A 524 5.22 14.54 -5.13
C MET A 524 3.69 14.45 -5.09
N GLY A 525 3.04 15.24 -4.24
CA GLY A 525 1.59 15.22 -4.07
C GLY A 525 1.06 13.96 -3.36
N ILE A 526 1.87 13.26 -2.55
CA ILE A 526 1.47 12.05 -1.83
C ILE A 526 0.75 12.43 -0.53
N ALA A 527 -0.44 11.86 -0.31
CA ALA A 527 -1.18 11.99 0.94
C ALA A 527 -0.70 10.95 1.97
N PHE A 528 0.57 11.05 2.36
CA PHE A 528 1.16 10.13 3.33
C PHE A 528 0.56 10.26 4.73
N ARG A 529 0.67 9.19 5.51
CA ARG A 529 0.26 9.21 6.92
C ARG A 529 1.16 10.12 7.74
N VAL A 530 0.55 11.09 8.39
CA VAL A 530 1.18 11.87 9.46
C VAL A 530 0.98 11.16 10.79
N GLU A 531 2.03 10.98 11.55
CA GLU A 531 1.99 10.29 12.83
C GLU A 531 1.28 11.16 13.90
N PRO A 532 0.29 10.61 14.64
CA PRO A 532 -0.36 11.35 15.72
C PRO A 532 0.58 11.56 16.91
N PRO A 533 0.33 12.56 17.77
CA PRO A 533 1.10 12.73 18.99
C PRO A 533 0.75 11.62 19.98
N LYS A 534 1.70 11.28 20.84
CA LYS A 534 1.43 10.47 22.04
C LYS A 534 0.86 11.35 23.14
N VAL A 535 -0.26 10.95 23.73
CA VAL A 535 -0.93 11.71 24.80
C VAL A 535 -1.25 10.79 25.95
N VAL A 536 -0.80 11.13 27.16
CA VAL A 536 -1.03 10.37 28.39
C VAL A 536 -1.59 11.31 29.45
N TYR A 537 -2.59 10.86 30.21
CA TYR A 537 -3.17 11.61 31.32
C TYR A 537 -2.67 11.07 32.66
N GLU A 538 -1.96 11.90 33.41
CA GLU A 538 -1.43 11.58 34.73
C GLU A 538 -1.42 12.85 35.61
N ASP A 539 -1.74 12.72 36.87
CA ASP A 539 -1.70 13.79 37.89
C ASP A 539 -2.48 15.05 37.46
N ALA A 540 -3.70 14.87 36.90
CA ALA A 540 -4.53 15.92 36.33
C ALA A 540 -3.89 16.69 35.19
N GLN A 541 -2.95 16.07 34.46
CA GLN A 541 -2.21 16.65 33.35
C GLN A 541 -2.27 15.76 32.13
N LEU A 542 -2.53 16.35 30.96
CA LEU A 542 -2.32 15.75 29.65
C LEU A 542 -0.88 16.01 29.23
N LYS A 543 -0.06 14.98 29.23
CA LYS A 543 1.33 15.01 28.75
C LYS A 543 1.33 14.68 27.27
N VAL A 544 1.64 15.68 26.43
CA VAL A 544 1.59 15.58 24.97
C VAL A 544 3.01 15.52 24.42
N THR A 545 3.34 14.39 23.79
CA THR A 545 4.64 14.21 23.14
C THR A 545 4.44 14.24 21.61
N PRO A 546 5.01 15.23 20.90
CA PRO A 546 4.97 15.23 19.45
C PRO A 546 5.77 14.07 18.87
N PRO A 547 5.42 13.55 17.67
CA PRO A 547 6.13 12.41 17.06
C PRO A 547 7.58 12.74 16.69
N TYR A 548 7.88 14.02 16.45
CA TYR A 548 9.25 14.52 16.21
C TYR A 548 9.37 15.99 16.68
N PRO A 549 10.56 16.49 16.96
CA PRO A 549 10.76 17.80 17.62
C PRO A 549 10.14 19.00 16.91
N SER A 550 10.10 19.01 15.57
CA SER A 550 9.52 20.10 14.76
C SER A 550 8.02 19.92 14.48
N ALA A 551 7.38 18.86 14.97
CA ALA A 551 5.96 18.60 14.71
C ALA A 551 5.07 19.63 15.41
N VAL A 552 4.13 20.20 14.66
CA VAL A 552 3.11 21.12 15.21
C VAL A 552 1.91 20.30 15.66
N VAL A 553 1.67 20.21 16.95
CA VAL A 553 0.49 19.57 17.52
C VAL A 553 -0.57 20.63 17.82
N ARG A 554 -1.80 20.38 17.35
CA ARG A 554 -2.96 21.25 17.66
C ARG A 554 -4.02 20.45 18.39
N TYR A 555 -4.85 21.17 19.18
CA TYR A 555 -5.88 20.54 19.99
C TYR A 555 -7.19 21.32 20.05
N THR A 556 -8.25 20.62 20.42
CA THR A 556 -9.59 21.13 20.75
C THR A 556 -9.98 20.75 22.17
N LEU A 557 -11.00 21.47 22.73
CA LEU A 557 -11.48 21.34 24.11
C LEU A 557 -12.90 20.74 24.19
N ASP A 558 -13.49 20.43 23.05
CA ASP A 558 -14.90 20.07 22.91
C ASP A 558 -15.12 18.72 22.21
N GLY A 559 -14.03 17.97 22.05
CA GLY A 559 -14.06 16.67 21.38
C GLY A 559 -14.07 16.74 19.85
N THR A 560 -14.16 17.91 19.22
CA THR A 560 -14.10 18.06 17.77
C THR A 560 -12.69 17.79 17.24
N GLU A 561 -12.58 17.47 15.95
CA GLU A 561 -11.27 17.30 15.31
C GLU A 561 -10.51 18.63 15.21
N PRO A 562 -9.22 18.67 15.58
CA PRO A 562 -8.38 19.85 15.38
C PRO A 562 -8.30 20.27 13.92
N THR A 563 -8.35 21.57 13.69
CA THR A 563 -8.19 22.23 12.39
C THR A 563 -6.90 23.02 12.34
N ALA A 564 -6.55 23.57 11.16
CA ALA A 564 -5.37 24.43 10.99
C ALA A 564 -5.42 25.72 11.83
N THR A 565 -6.58 26.07 12.37
CA THR A 565 -6.79 27.25 13.24
C THR A 565 -6.99 26.92 14.71
N SER A 566 -7.02 25.63 15.07
CA SER A 566 -7.13 25.18 16.47
C SER A 566 -5.88 25.54 17.28
N ASN A 567 -6.00 25.56 18.61
CA ASN A 567 -4.92 25.90 19.53
C ASN A 567 -3.68 25.05 19.31
N VAL A 568 -2.51 25.66 19.38
CA VAL A 568 -1.22 24.94 19.34
C VAL A 568 -0.91 24.40 20.73
N CYS A 569 -0.54 23.13 20.80
CA CYS A 569 -0.10 22.49 22.03
C CYS A 569 1.41 22.70 22.24
N HIS A 570 1.78 23.21 23.40
CA HIS A 570 3.18 23.46 23.80
C HIS A 570 3.65 22.48 24.90
N GLY A 571 3.09 21.28 24.94
CA GLY A 571 3.48 20.25 25.89
C GLY A 571 2.34 19.86 26.85
N THR A 572 2.51 20.10 28.16
CA THR A 572 1.55 19.64 29.17
C THR A 572 0.35 20.58 29.32
N ILE A 573 -0.85 20.02 29.43
CA ILE A 573 -2.10 20.76 29.67
C ILE A 573 -2.70 20.26 30.98
N ILE A 574 -3.01 21.17 31.92
CA ILE A 574 -3.70 20.86 33.18
C ILE A 574 -5.21 20.83 32.91
N THR A 575 -5.89 19.77 33.27
CA THR A 575 -7.34 19.63 33.09
C THR A 575 -7.91 18.55 34.01
N ASP A 576 -9.16 18.72 34.41
CA ASP A 576 -10.00 17.71 35.11
C ASP A 576 -10.96 16.98 34.13
N ALA A 577 -10.99 17.38 32.87
CA ALA A 577 -11.85 16.81 31.83
C ALA A 577 -11.04 16.35 30.58
N PRO A 578 -10.10 15.39 30.75
CA PRO A 578 -9.18 14.96 29.68
C PRO A 578 -9.91 14.30 28.50
N GLU A 579 -11.10 13.75 28.72
CA GLU A 579 -11.93 13.10 27.71
C GLU A 579 -12.42 14.02 26.59
N LYS A 580 -12.45 15.34 26.84
CA LYS A 580 -12.89 16.35 25.86
C LYS A 580 -11.81 16.75 24.86
N PHE A 581 -10.56 16.48 25.18
CA PHE A 581 -9.45 16.91 24.36
C PHE A 581 -9.25 15.99 23.15
N ARG A 582 -8.95 16.62 22.01
CA ARG A 582 -8.49 15.93 20.80
C ARG A 582 -7.24 16.61 20.29
N PHE A 583 -6.28 15.82 19.86
CA PHE A 583 -4.97 16.26 19.39
C PHE A 583 -4.70 15.72 18.00
N SER A 584 -4.12 16.53 17.13
CA SER A 584 -3.59 16.09 15.83
C SER A 584 -2.24 16.73 15.56
N THR A 585 -1.34 15.98 14.96
CA THR A 585 -0.09 16.49 14.39
C THR A 585 -0.39 17.08 13.02
N PHE A 586 0.09 18.26 12.75
CA PHE A 586 -0.04 18.93 11.46
C PHE A 586 1.31 18.97 10.76
N PHE A 587 1.40 18.35 9.58
CA PHE A 587 2.52 18.54 8.68
C PHE A 587 2.42 19.94 8.03
N ASN A 588 1.21 20.29 7.56
CA ASN A 588 0.85 21.63 7.08
C ASN A 588 -0.68 21.86 7.25
N ARG A 589 -1.23 22.91 6.62
CA ARG A 589 -2.66 23.22 6.73
C ARG A 589 -3.59 22.13 6.18
N ASN A 590 -3.12 21.35 5.21
CA ASN A 590 -3.94 20.39 4.45
C ASN A 590 -3.66 18.92 4.83
N LEU A 591 -2.52 18.64 5.46
CA LEU A 591 -2.11 17.29 5.81
C LEU A 591 -1.86 17.20 7.32
N LYS A 592 -2.64 16.37 7.98
CA LYS A 592 -2.60 16.15 9.43
C LYS A 592 -2.81 14.68 9.78
N SER A 593 -2.46 14.32 11.01
CA SER A 593 -2.78 13.00 11.57
C SER A 593 -4.28 12.85 11.87
N ILE A 594 -4.69 11.61 12.16
CA ILE A 594 -5.97 11.38 12.85
C ILE A 594 -5.98 12.15 14.18
N ALA A 595 -7.18 12.46 14.66
CA ALA A 595 -7.36 13.04 15.98
C ALA A 595 -7.31 11.94 17.05
N VAL A 596 -6.48 12.15 18.08
CA VAL A 596 -6.32 11.23 19.23
C VAL A 596 -6.66 11.93 20.54
N GLY A 597 -7.05 11.18 21.56
CA GLY A 597 -7.11 11.62 22.96
C GLY A 597 -6.00 10.99 23.77
N ALA A 598 -6.05 11.09 25.10
CA ALA A 598 -5.11 10.40 25.96
C ALA A 598 -5.32 8.87 25.89
N GLU A 599 -4.23 8.11 25.79
CA GLU A 599 -4.25 6.64 25.61
C GLU A 599 -4.91 5.91 26.80
N ASN A 600 -4.77 6.45 27.99
CA ASN A 600 -5.27 5.89 29.25
C ASN A 600 -6.59 6.51 29.73
N VAL A 601 -7.22 7.32 28.92
CA VAL A 601 -8.55 7.89 29.19
C VAL A 601 -9.55 7.26 28.25
N GLU A 602 -10.58 6.65 28.81
CA GLU A 602 -11.72 6.24 28.02
C GLU A 602 -12.38 7.51 27.46
N LEU A 603 -12.18 7.73 26.15
CA LEU A 603 -12.74 8.90 25.50
C LEU A 603 -14.26 8.80 25.62
N HIS A 604 -14.91 9.77 26.28
CA HIS A 604 -16.31 10.02 26.05
C HIS A 604 -16.44 10.35 24.55
N ARG A 605 -16.66 9.30 23.80
CA ARG A 605 -17.06 9.43 22.41
C ARG A 605 -18.40 10.12 22.46
N TYR A 606 -18.50 11.23 21.72
CA TYR A 606 -19.72 11.97 21.49
C TYR A 606 -20.95 11.22 21.92
N LEU A 607 -21.65 11.77 22.90
CA LEU A 607 -22.90 11.26 23.42
C LEU A 607 -23.29 9.94 22.77
N THR A 608 -22.98 8.82 23.42
CA THR A 608 -23.68 7.59 23.09
C THR A 608 -25.07 7.77 23.69
N PRO A 609 -26.07 8.26 22.94
CA PRO A 609 -27.39 8.34 23.51
C PRO A 609 -27.79 6.90 23.86
N GLU A 610 -28.31 6.70 25.05
CA GLU A 610 -28.93 5.43 25.38
C GLU A 610 -29.99 5.13 24.32
N VAL A 611 -29.87 3.96 23.68
CA VAL A 611 -30.78 3.54 22.62
C VAL A 611 -31.45 2.22 22.97
N SER A 612 -32.72 2.10 22.61
CA SER A 612 -33.36 0.81 22.44
C SER A 612 -33.36 0.43 20.94
N VAL A 613 -33.24 -0.85 20.67
CA VAL A 613 -33.18 -1.39 19.29
C VAL A 613 -34.36 -2.35 19.10
N GLU A 614 -35.14 -2.08 18.08
CA GLU A 614 -36.23 -2.96 17.62
C GLU A 614 -35.94 -3.40 16.18
N THR A 615 -36.11 -4.69 15.90
CA THR A 615 -35.86 -5.26 14.58
C THR A 615 -36.61 -6.56 14.39
N ASP A 616 -37.02 -6.82 13.16
CA ASP A 616 -37.53 -8.11 12.67
C ASP A 616 -36.41 -8.97 12.01
N ILE A 617 -35.16 -8.51 12.09
CA ILE A 617 -33.99 -9.25 11.64
C ILE A 617 -33.54 -10.19 12.77
N GLU A 618 -33.33 -11.47 12.46
CA GLU A 618 -32.77 -12.41 13.41
C GLU A 618 -31.27 -12.13 13.64
N LEU A 619 -30.94 -11.65 14.82
CA LEU A 619 -29.58 -11.24 15.18
C LEU A 619 -28.79 -12.37 15.86
N LEU A 620 -27.45 -12.36 15.70
CA LEU A 620 -26.56 -13.27 16.44
C LEU A 620 -26.64 -12.96 17.94
N ALA A 621 -26.62 -14.01 18.77
CA ALA A 621 -26.77 -13.90 20.24
C ALA A 621 -25.65 -13.11 20.95
N ASN A 622 -24.48 -12.98 20.31
CA ASN A 622 -23.34 -12.24 20.84
C ASN A 622 -23.31 -10.76 20.46
N ASN A 623 -24.35 -10.26 19.80
CA ASN A 623 -24.47 -8.84 19.50
C ASN A 623 -24.62 -8.01 20.78
N LYS A 624 -23.80 -6.96 20.88
CA LYS A 624 -23.90 -5.96 21.94
C LYS A 624 -24.60 -4.72 21.39
N LEU A 625 -25.89 -4.62 21.57
CA LEU A 625 -26.72 -3.56 20.97
C LEU A 625 -26.33 -2.17 21.48
N GLU A 626 -25.85 -2.06 22.71
CA GLU A 626 -25.34 -0.82 23.29
C GLU A 626 -24.09 -0.24 22.58
N THR A 627 -23.48 -1.01 21.69
CA THR A 627 -22.25 -0.58 20.98
C THR A 627 -22.50 0.10 19.65
N ILE A 628 -23.74 0.18 19.19
CA ILE A 628 -24.13 0.69 17.87
C ILE A 628 -23.85 2.19 17.73
N THR A 629 -24.05 2.95 18.80
CA THR A 629 -23.84 4.39 18.81
C THR A 629 -22.38 4.78 19.03
N THR A 630 -21.47 3.80 19.12
CA THR A 630 -20.04 4.05 19.25
C THR A 630 -19.39 4.12 17.87
N TYR A 631 -18.54 5.10 17.66
CA TYR A 631 -17.72 5.26 16.43
C TYR A 631 -16.65 4.14 16.29
N ASN A 632 -16.94 2.95 16.80
CA ASN A 632 -16.00 1.83 16.76
C ASN A 632 -16.33 0.93 15.58
N PHE A 633 -15.68 1.18 14.43
CA PHE A 633 -15.83 0.38 13.22
C PHE A 633 -15.49 -1.12 13.37
N ASN A 634 -14.94 -1.52 14.51
CA ASN A 634 -14.69 -2.92 14.86
C ASN A 634 -15.86 -3.57 15.62
N ARG A 635 -16.95 -2.84 15.85
CA ARG A 635 -18.15 -3.34 16.51
C ARG A 635 -19.33 -3.17 15.59
N MET A 636 -20.02 -4.26 15.31
CA MET A 636 -21.20 -4.27 14.44
C MET A 636 -22.28 -5.16 15.03
N ILE A 637 -23.53 -4.93 14.64
CA ILE A 637 -24.59 -5.90 14.77
C ILE A 637 -24.55 -6.82 13.57
N ARG A 638 -24.69 -8.12 13.81
CA ARG A 638 -24.72 -9.15 12.76
C ARG A 638 -26.06 -9.86 12.76
N SER A 639 -26.64 -10.04 11.60
CA SER A 639 -27.75 -10.97 11.37
C SER A 639 -27.25 -12.41 11.35
N LYS A 640 -28.09 -13.37 11.67
CA LYS A 640 -27.79 -14.80 11.53
C LYS A 640 -27.83 -15.26 10.06
N THR A 641 -28.69 -14.65 9.29
CA THR A 641 -28.91 -14.94 7.87
C THR A 641 -28.86 -13.66 7.07
N ARG A 642 -28.81 -13.79 5.74
CA ARG A 642 -28.93 -12.65 4.84
C ARG A 642 -30.23 -11.91 5.12
N VAL A 643 -30.17 -10.59 5.24
CA VAL A 643 -31.35 -9.73 5.42
C VAL A 643 -32.21 -9.73 4.16
N LYS A 644 -33.50 -9.42 4.30
CA LYS A 644 -34.48 -9.48 3.21
C LYS A 644 -35.16 -8.12 3.02
N ALA A 645 -35.62 -7.87 1.82
CA ALA A 645 -36.44 -6.70 1.52
C ALA A 645 -37.66 -6.59 2.47
N GLY A 646 -37.93 -5.40 2.96
CA GLY A 646 -38.97 -5.10 3.92
C GLY A 646 -38.57 -5.22 5.40
N GLN A 647 -37.43 -5.83 5.69
CA GLN A 647 -36.95 -5.88 7.07
C GLN A 647 -36.39 -4.52 7.53
N THR A 648 -36.49 -4.29 8.84
CA THR A 648 -36.11 -3.01 9.43
C THR A 648 -35.25 -3.17 10.69
N LEU A 649 -34.45 -2.14 10.96
CA LEU A 649 -33.72 -2.01 12.22
C LEU A 649 -33.92 -0.58 12.73
N THR A 650 -34.60 -0.43 13.87
CA THR A 650 -34.98 0.86 14.44
C THR A 650 -34.19 1.12 15.74
N TYR A 651 -33.56 2.27 15.79
CA TYR A 651 -32.88 2.81 16.96
C TYR A 651 -33.73 3.92 17.56
N THR A 652 -34.18 3.77 18.78
CA THR A 652 -34.91 4.81 19.51
C THR A 652 -34.04 5.37 20.61
N PHE A 653 -33.71 6.64 20.54
CA PHE A 653 -32.93 7.32 21.55
C PHE A 653 -33.77 7.55 22.83
N LYS A 654 -33.19 7.32 23.98
CA LYS A 654 -33.85 7.59 25.26
C LYS A 654 -34.25 9.07 25.36
N GLU A 655 -33.33 9.95 25.03
CA GLU A 655 -33.60 11.37 24.86
C GLU A 655 -33.38 11.80 23.40
N PRO A 656 -34.23 12.69 22.83
CA PRO A 656 -34.04 13.16 21.48
C PRO A 656 -32.68 13.84 21.27
N VAL A 657 -32.00 13.54 20.18
CA VAL A 657 -30.63 14.02 19.89
C VAL A 657 -30.68 15.20 18.95
N ALA A 658 -30.20 16.36 19.41
CA ALA A 658 -29.97 17.53 18.58
C ALA A 658 -28.64 17.37 17.83
N CYS A 659 -28.68 17.33 16.48
CA CYS A 659 -27.50 17.12 15.66
C CYS A 659 -27.66 17.80 14.29
N LYS A 660 -26.54 18.07 13.61
CA LYS A 660 -26.55 18.54 12.22
C LYS A 660 -26.58 17.39 11.21
N THR A 661 -26.04 16.25 11.60
CA THR A 661 -25.95 15.07 10.71
C THR A 661 -25.95 13.81 11.54
N ILE A 662 -26.71 12.81 11.11
CA ILE A 662 -26.59 11.42 11.57
C ILE A 662 -26.00 10.64 10.42
N HIS A 663 -24.88 9.97 10.65
CA HIS A 663 -24.26 9.06 9.71
C HIS A 663 -24.58 7.62 10.11
N VAL A 664 -25.13 6.89 9.20
CA VAL A 664 -25.51 5.47 9.37
C VAL A 664 -24.65 4.63 8.44
N PRO A 665 -23.50 4.13 8.90
CA PRO A 665 -22.73 3.16 8.16
C PRO A 665 -23.29 1.76 8.40
N THR A 666 -23.39 0.96 7.35
CA THR A 666 -23.63 -0.48 7.41
C THR A 666 -22.41 -1.23 6.91
N GLY A 667 -22.29 -2.51 7.28
CA GLY A 667 -21.10 -3.28 6.96
C GLY A 667 -19.94 -3.02 7.94
N TYR A 668 -19.03 -3.97 7.94
CA TYR A 668 -17.81 -3.92 8.72
C TYR A 668 -16.63 -3.52 7.83
N ALA A 669 -15.80 -2.61 8.28
CA ALA A 669 -14.70 -2.08 7.47
C ALA A 669 -13.74 -3.17 6.94
N ALA A 670 -13.62 -4.29 7.66
CA ALA A 670 -12.82 -5.44 7.24
C ALA A 670 -13.62 -6.49 6.43
N LEU A 671 -14.97 -6.43 6.46
CA LEU A 671 -15.85 -7.38 5.79
C LEU A 671 -17.08 -6.62 5.23
N PRO A 672 -16.90 -5.75 4.25
CA PRO A 672 -17.96 -4.85 3.77
C PRO A 672 -19.14 -5.56 3.08
N PHE A 673 -18.99 -6.82 2.67
CA PHE A 673 -20.07 -7.62 2.11
C PHE A 673 -21.16 -8.00 3.13
N TYR A 674 -21.00 -7.69 4.41
CA TYR A 674 -22.06 -7.82 5.42
C TYR A 674 -22.88 -6.54 5.63
N GLY A 675 -22.74 -5.54 4.77
CA GLY A 675 -23.47 -4.30 4.86
C GLY A 675 -24.81 -4.33 4.09
N VAL A 676 -25.71 -3.43 4.45
CA VAL A 676 -26.89 -3.12 3.65
C VAL A 676 -26.47 -2.24 2.48
N SER A 677 -26.52 -2.77 1.26
CA SER A 677 -26.23 -2.04 0.03
C SER A 677 -27.48 -1.33 -0.52
N ASP A 678 -28.63 -1.97 -0.38
CA ASP A 678 -29.92 -1.54 -0.93
C ASP A 678 -30.93 -1.29 0.18
N GLY A 679 -31.27 -0.03 0.32
CA GLY A 679 -32.15 0.44 1.38
C GLY A 679 -32.02 1.95 1.58
N TYR A 680 -32.66 2.44 2.60
CA TYR A 680 -32.60 3.84 2.99
C TYR A 680 -32.72 4.00 4.50
N VAL A 681 -32.40 5.20 4.98
CA VAL A 681 -32.65 5.57 6.37
C VAL A 681 -33.91 6.39 6.48
N GLU A 682 -34.61 6.20 7.59
CA GLU A 682 -35.70 7.07 8.03
C GLU A 682 -35.34 7.67 9.39
N TYR A 683 -35.93 8.78 9.73
CA TYR A 683 -35.78 9.40 11.03
C TYR A 683 -37.13 9.93 11.54
N SER A 684 -37.23 10.04 12.86
CA SER A 684 -38.47 10.48 13.52
C SER A 684 -38.14 11.43 14.65
N TYR A 685 -38.97 12.48 14.80
CA TYR A 685 -38.89 13.42 15.92
C TYR A 685 -39.66 12.96 17.15
N ASP A 686 -40.67 12.11 16.96
CA ASP A 686 -41.58 11.63 18.01
C ASP A 686 -41.43 10.12 18.32
N GLY A 687 -40.66 9.39 17.51
CA GLY A 687 -40.51 7.93 17.57
C GLY A 687 -41.60 7.13 16.88
N VAL A 688 -42.62 7.77 16.29
CA VAL A 688 -43.79 7.14 15.67
C VAL A 688 -43.88 7.47 14.19
N ASN A 689 -43.78 8.75 13.82
CA ASN A 689 -43.89 9.22 12.46
C ASN A 689 -42.48 9.33 11.85
N PHE A 690 -42.25 8.54 10.80
CA PHE A 690 -40.92 8.49 10.17
C PHE A 690 -40.89 9.27 8.84
N ILE A 691 -39.82 10.00 8.65
CA ILE A 691 -39.48 10.81 7.48
C ILE A 691 -38.34 10.11 6.76
N LYS A 692 -38.47 9.88 5.45
CA LYS A 692 -37.42 9.28 4.64
C LYS A 692 -36.20 10.22 4.57
N GLY A 693 -35.01 9.70 4.89
CA GLY A 693 -33.70 10.31 4.68
C GLY A 693 -33.08 9.88 3.35
N GLU A 694 -31.75 9.71 3.33
CA GLU A 694 -31.03 9.29 2.13
C GLU A 694 -31.11 7.78 1.90
N ASP A 695 -31.03 7.36 0.63
CA ASP A 695 -30.78 5.98 0.25
C ASP A 695 -29.34 5.61 0.58
N PHE A 696 -29.06 4.31 0.83
CA PHE A 696 -27.69 3.86 1.02
C PHE A 696 -26.90 4.02 -0.27
N TYR A 697 -25.76 4.67 -0.16
CA TYR A 697 -24.75 4.74 -1.19
C TYR A 697 -23.44 4.20 -0.63
N ARG A 698 -22.92 3.14 -1.24
CA ARG A 698 -21.69 2.46 -0.79
C ARG A 698 -21.73 2.08 0.71
N TYR A 699 -22.86 1.51 1.15
CA TYR A 699 -23.13 1.12 2.54
C TYR A 699 -23.25 2.26 3.56
N HIS A 700 -23.38 3.51 3.11
CA HIS A 700 -23.52 4.69 3.96
C HIS A 700 -24.79 5.43 3.60
N ALA A 701 -25.52 5.89 4.62
CA ALA A 701 -26.63 6.83 4.45
C ALA A 701 -26.50 7.96 5.50
N TYR A 702 -27.13 9.09 5.19
CA TYR A 702 -27.07 10.26 6.05
C TYR A 702 -28.45 10.85 6.27
N ILE A 703 -28.65 11.42 7.45
CA ILE A 703 -29.74 12.34 7.77
C ILE A 703 -29.09 13.69 7.97
N ARG A 704 -29.39 14.66 7.11
CA ARG A 704 -28.71 15.95 7.12
C ARG A 704 -29.64 17.07 7.58
N ASN A 705 -29.15 17.92 8.47
CA ASN A 705 -29.81 19.11 9.00
C ASN A 705 -31.27 18.85 9.43
N PRO A 706 -31.55 17.87 10.32
CA PRO A 706 -32.89 17.67 10.82
C PRO A 706 -33.41 18.96 11.50
N GLU A 707 -34.67 19.28 11.29
CA GLU A 707 -35.31 20.53 11.76
C GLU A 707 -35.52 20.56 13.30
N ALA A 708 -35.53 19.37 13.92
CA ALA A 708 -35.72 19.21 15.35
C ALA A 708 -34.83 18.06 15.89
N PRO A 709 -34.67 17.93 17.23
CA PRO A 709 -33.99 16.79 17.82
C PRO A 709 -34.59 15.46 17.39
N VAL A 710 -33.78 14.53 16.91
CA VAL A 710 -34.20 13.22 16.39
C VAL A 710 -34.42 12.25 17.54
N LYS A 711 -35.60 11.63 17.59
CA LYS A 711 -36.00 10.61 18.59
C LYS A 711 -35.69 9.20 18.14
N ALA A 712 -35.80 8.92 16.85
CA ALA A 712 -35.51 7.57 16.31
C ALA A 712 -34.90 7.63 14.92
N VAL A 713 -34.11 6.59 14.61
CA VAL A 713 -33.56 6.33 13.27
C VAL A 713 -33.88 4.90 12.89
N ARG A 714 -34.39 4.69 11.68
CA ARG A 714 -34.72 3.38 11.14
C ARG A 714 -33.93 3.11 9.86
N ILE A 715 -33.35 1.93 9.79
CA ILE A 715 -32.82 1.37 8.54
C ILE A 715 -33.92 0.53 7.91
N VAL A 716 -34.20 0.76 6.63
CA VAL A 716 -35.17 0.00 5.84
C VAL A 716 -34.42 -0.68 4.71
N ILE A 717 -34.56 -2.00 4.60
CA ILE A 717 -33.90 -2.83 3.59
C ILE A 717 -34.83 -3.01 2.41
N THR A 718 -34.35 -2.78 1.18
CA THR A 718 -35.18 -2.86 -0.04
C THR A 718 -34.80 -4.02 -0.94
N ASP A 719 -33.60 -4.61 -0.77
CA ASP A 719 -33.18 -5.83 -1.48
C ASP A 719 -32.14 -6.64 -0.69
#